data_0e5133f36c4d305ccc2693c735f2f502
#
_entry.id   0e5133f36c4d305ccc2693c735f2f502
#
_cell.length_a   1.000
_cell.length_b   1.000
_cell.length_c   1.000
_cell.angle_alpha   90.00
_cell.angle_beta   90.00
_cell.angle_gamma   90.00
#
_symmetry.space_group_name_H-M   'P 1'
#
loop_
_entity.id
_entity.type
_entity.pdbx_description
1 polymer ?
#
loop_
_entity_poly.entity_id
_entity_poly.type
_entity_poly.pdbx_seq_one_letter_code
_entity_poly.pdbx_strand_id
1 'polypeptide(L)'
;AASDVYKRQVWDKVARYGSRNPYVLATTRVALEKYYDTNVSRLFRETFDVLERHWESLPQVEDSAEPLTPMPAGNYTTYQWPLPLDAASALALKTDYDRPSRFVRLDTRTGEEEVICYTGVVSTRPAMAGGRVWWTEYRRSKLFEQRVNSQLCYMDLADGTPRMVVGRRNALYPTPSEDAVAWVEYNPDGRYTVVVQGKEGVEKRFATPDRSEIHGLAWDDATRGYYVIVTDDSGMWLGRIDGDGVHPVTEGAYITLSNLRAGGGRLYFGSIASGRDEAHCFDLKTRREYRITTSAYGSFMPVPWRDGEGRERVLLTAYDRRGYHVAAQDADADALIPVTPSKLPLNVVNPDRKRWDVVNLDTVRFSPADSLRQEGVYRAKRYRKVPNLVNVHSWTPVAFNPFEAVDEHNINLNLGVTLLSQNLLSNTEAFASYGWNRNEGSIFNLGVRYFGLGVRLDLDASYGGNQVFYSVGQYNEQTGKYEYQQRPSPDKYYSVGLSATLPLYFQRGYHTRQLSVTSGWNYSNGMVANLGKIEWNAGQISNIQRIGFRKGLHKLSFGLGYSDQVRMAHRDFAPRWGYMLSTAYTFNPANTHFSDLISFYGQAYLPGFAAHNSLKVAATYQTSIGGYKFPSGYAPLSYRSTRLIPRGYTSSDIISNNYTAFSADYQLPVWYPEGGIGSVLYFKRIRLNVGGDYAQFRDVGRGGMTWRRIWSVGGDIVFDINAFRQPASATSTFKLSVYRPANGGVWWAAAVGLPF
;
A
#
# COMPACT_ATOMS: atom_id res chain seq x y z
N ALA A 1 3.22 28.98 -5.48
CA ALA A 1 2.04 29.17 -6.34
C ALA A 1 2.38 29.62 -7.76
N ALA A 2 3.24 30.65 -7.98
CA ALA A 2 3.60 31.09 -9.34
C ALA A 2 4.38 30.04 -10.14
N SER A 3 5.27 29.30 -9.49
CA SER A 3 5.95 28.15 -10.10
C SER A 3 4.96 27.04 -10.48
N ASP A 4 3.83 26.96 -9.83
CA ASP A 4 2.81 25.96 -10.02
C ASP A 4 1.95 26.22 -11.26
N VAL A 5 1.60 27.48 -11.53
CA VAL A 5 0.88 27.88 -12.76
C VAL A 5 1.74 27.62 -13.99
N TYR A 6 3.02 27.96 -13.93
CA TYR A 6 3.97 27.69 -14.98
C TYR A 6 4.10 26.18 -15.25
N LYS A 7 4.25 25.38 -14.22
CA LYS A 7 4.28 23.92 -14.32
C LYS A 7 2.99 23.37 -14.93
N ARG A 8 1.81 23.91 -14.58
CA ARG A 8 0.54 23.48 -15.13
C ARG A 8 0.44 23.70 -16.63
N GLN A 9 0.88 24.85 -17.15
CA GLN A 9 0.84 25.14 -18.60
C GLN A 9 1.74 24.18 -19.39
N VAL A 10 2.95 23.90 -18.89
CA VAL A 10 3.85 22.92 -19.50
C VAL A 10 3.22 21.54 -19.50
N TRP A 11 2.73 21.11 -18.33
CA TRP A 11 2.19 19.78 -18.15
C TRP A 11 0.86 19.56 -18.89
N ASP A 12 0.03 20.59 -19.09
CA ASP A 12 -1.18 20.48 -19.90
C ASP A 12 -0.86 20.06 -21.34
N LYS A 13 0.10 20.72 -22.00
CA LYS A 13 0.53 20.34 -23.35
C LYS A 13 1.16 18.94 -23.39
N VAL A 14 1.96 18.60 -22.37
CA VAL A 14 2.58 17.26 -22.26
C VAL A 14 1.54 16.18 -22.06
N ALA A 15 0.57 16.40 -21.18
CA ALA A 15 -0.52 15.46 -20.91
C ALA A 15 -1.42 15.26 -22.14
N ARG A 16 -1.78 16.35 -22.82
CA ARG A 16 -2.56 16.29 -24.09
C ARG A 16 -1.81 15.55 -25.19
N TYR A 17 -0.51 15.74 -25.29
CA TYR A 17 0.31 14.99 -26.24
C TYR A 17 0.28 13.49 -25.92
N GLY A 18 0.48 13.11 -24.65
CA GLY A 18 0.44 11.71 -24.21
C GLY A 18 -0.89 11.03 -24.48
N SER A 19 -2.01 11.70 -24.17
CA SER A 19 -3.35 11.17 -24.42
C SER A 19 -3.67 10.98 -25.91
N ARG A 20 -3.13 11.83 -26.79
CA ARG A 20 -3.32 11.74 -28.25
C ARG A 20 -2.39 10.76 -28.95
N ASN A 21 -1.29 10.40 -28.31
CA ASN A 21 -0.23 9.57 -28.90
C ASN A 21 0.15 8.39 -27.96
N PRO A 22 -0.79 7.50 -27.63
CA PRO A 22 -0.57 6.45 -26.62
C PRO A 22 0.48 5.41 -27.03
N TYR A 23 0.83 5.35 -28.32
CA TYR A 23 1.83 4.39 -28.85
C TYR A 23 3.26 4.92 -28.80
N VAL A 24 3.44 6.18 -28.44
CA VAL A 24 4.78 6.80 -28.34
C VAL A 24 5.39 6.40 -27.02
N LEU A 25 6.50 5.67 -27.06
CA LEU A 25 7.30 5.41 -25.87
C LEU A 25 7.93 6.73 -25.38
N ALA A 26 7.95 6.95 -24.06
CA ALA A 26 8.48 8.17 -23.44
C ALA A 26 7.78 9.47 -23.93
N THR A 27 6.45 9.47 -23.96
CA THR A 27 5.61 10.59 -24.42
C THR A 27 5.98 11.93 -23.77
N THR A 28 6.33 11.94 -22.49
CA THR A 28 6.76 13.14 -21.77
C THR A 28 8.00 13.75 -22.38
N ARG A 29 9.01 12.93 -22.69
CA ARG A 29 10.25 13.39 -23.32
C ARG A 29 9.96 14.01 -24.69
N VAL A 30 9.25 13.28 -25.53
CA VAL A 30 8.91 13.73 -26.91
C VAL A 30 8.09 15.02 -26.88
N ALA A 31 7.14 15.14 -25.96
CA ALA A 31 6.34 16.35 -25.82
C ALA A 31 7.17 17.56 -25.34
N LEU A 32 8.07 17.36 -24.38
CA LEU A 32 8.97 18.42 -23.93
C LEU A 32 9.91 18.88 -25.03
N GLU A 33 10.49 17.94 -25.78
CA GLU A 33 11.34 18.26 -26.94
C GLU A 33 10.56 19.03 -28.01
N LYS A 34 9.34 18.58 -28.33
CA LYS A 34 8.49 19.18 -29.37
C LYS A 34 7.98 20.59 -29.04
N TYR A 35 7.54 20.82 -27.82
CA TYR A 35 6.86 22.06 -27.43
C TYR A 35 7.77 23.06 -26.71
N TYR A 36 8.87 22.60 -26.14
CA TYR A 36 9.69 23.42 -25.22
C TYR A 36 11.20 23.30 -25.49
N ASP A 37 11.62 22.60 -26.53
CA ASP A 37 13.02 22.36 -26.89
C ASP A 37 13.86 21.90 -25.68
N THR A 38 13.30 21.04 -24.84
CA THR A 38 13.94 20.53 -23.62
C THR A 38 13.52 19.10 -23.33
N ASN A 39 14.16 18.48 -22.35
CA ASN A 39 13.79 17.17 -21.85
C ASN A 39 13.88 17.11 -20.32
N VAL A 40 13.36 16.03 -19.71
CA VAL A 40 13.31 15.89 -18.25
C VAL A 40 14.70 16.04 -17.59
N SER A 41 15.74 15.46 -18.20
CA SER A 41 17.11 15.52 -17.64
C SER A 41 17.70 16.93 -17.72
N ARG A 42 17.40 17.66 -18.79
CA ARG A 42 17.83 19.05 -18.93
C ARG A 42 17.08 19.97 -17.97
N LEU A 43 15.75 19.82 -17.85
CA LEU A 43 14.94 20.55 -16.87
C LEU A 43 15.44 20.32 -15.44
N PHE A 44 15.71 19.07 -15.11
CA PHE A 44 16.26 18.72 -13.80
C PHE A 44 17.59 19.43 -13.55
N ARG A 45 18.54 19.32 -14.47
CA ARG A 45 19.85 19.96 -14.37
C ARG A 45 19.71 21.48 -14.23
N GLU A 46 19.03 22.16 -15.17
CA GLU A 46 18.82 23.59 -15.13
C GLU A 46 18.17 24.07 -13.82
N THR A 47 17.22 23.27 -13.26
CA THR A 47 16.59 23.59 -11.98
C THR A 47 17.59 23.47 -10.83
N PHE A 48 18.39 22.41 -10.80
CA PHE A 48 19.38 22.21 -9.75
C PHE A 48 20.54 23.19 -9.85
N ASP A 49 20.99 23.59 -11.04
CA ASP A 49 22.00 24.64 -11.25
C ASP A 49 21.53 25.99 -10.67
N VAL A 50 20.22 26.28 -10.71
CA VAL A 50 19.67 27.51 -10.10
C VAL A 50 19.58 27.34 -8.58
N LEU A 51 19.13 26.19 -8.08
CA LEU A 51 19.06 25.92 -6.65
C LEU A 51 20.44 25.90 -6.01
N GLU A 52 21.42 25.28 -6.65
CA GLU A 52 22.80 25.22 -6.17
C GLU A 52 23.38 26.62 -6.01
N ARG A 53 23.28 27.48 -7.03
CA ARG A 53 23.69 28.87 -6.93
C ARG A 53 22.97 29.64 -5.82
N HIS A 54 21.70 29.37 -5.62
CA HIS A 54 20.93 29.95 -4.51
C HIS A 54 21.47 29.49 -3.17
N TRP A 55 21.66 28.17 -2.98
CA TRP A 55 22.16 27.59 -1.74
C TRP A 55 23.60 28.05 -1.43
N GLU A 56 24.45 28.16 -2.46
CA GLU A 56 25.82 28.72 -2.32
C GLU A 56 25.82 30.19 -1.90
N SER A 57 24.79 30.96 -2.29
CA SER A 57 24.63 32.35 -1.90
C SER A 57 24.15 32.55 -0.46
N LEU A 58 23.63 31.49 0.17
CA LEU A 58 23.18 31.54 1.57
C LEU A 58 24.39 31.57 2.52
N PRO A 59 24.29 32.30 3.63
CA PRO A 59 25.35 32.28 4.65
C PRO A 59 25.62 30.84 5.10
N GLN A 60 26.89 30.45 5.12
CA GLN A 60 27.33 29.19 5.69
C GLN A 60 27.10 29.23 7.21
N VAL A 61 26.45 28.20 7.74
CA VAL A 61 26.17 28.07 9.16
C VAL A 61 26.57 26.68 9.63
N GLU A 62 27.03 26.58 10.85
CA GLU A 62 27.28 25.30 11.53
C GLU A 62 26.05 24.92 12.34
N ASP A 63 25.84 23.61 12.48
CA ASP A 63 24.76 23.08 13.32
C ASP A 63 25.09 23.37 14.78
N SER A 64 24.18 24.04 15.49
CA SER A 64 24.37 24.37 16.90
C SER A 64 23.97 23.22 17.85
N ALA A 65 23.12 22.29 17.36
CA ALA A 65 22.61 21.19 18.17
C ALA A 65 23.59 20.00 18.24
N GLU A 66 23.79 19.51 19.45
CA GLU A 66 24.64 18.35 19.73
C GLU A 66 23.94 17.03 19.37
N PRO A 67 24.50 16.17 18.50
CA PRO A 67 23.89 14.89 18.16
C PRO A 67 23.99 13.90 19.32
N LEU A 68 22.86 13.25 19.64
CA LEU A 68 22.75 12.25 20.73
C LEU A 68 22.68 10.81 20.20
N THR A 69 22.36 10.59 18.93
CA THR A 69 22.23 9.26 18.35
C THR A 69 23.30 9.00 17.30
N PRO A 70 23.87 7.78 17.26
CA PRO A 70 24.79 7.40 16.20
C PRO A 70 24.06 7.25 14.87
N MET A 71 24.71 7.67 13.78
CA MET A 71 24.19 7.52 12.42
C MET A 71 25.04 6.49 11.67
N PRO A 72 24.59 5.23 11.58
CA PRO A 72 25.36 4.17 10.95
C PRO A 72 25.53 4.43 9.43
N ALA A 73 26.71 4.17 8.92
CA ALA A 73 27.00 4.26 7.50
C ALA A 73 26.22 3.19 6.72
N GLY A 74 25.70 3.56 5.55
CA GLY A 74 25.03 2.62 4.65
C GLY A 74 23.59 2.22 5.04
N ASN A 75 23.04 2.87 6.06
CA ASN A 75 21.65 2.65 6.46
C ASN A 75 20.96 3.99 6.72
N TYR A 76 20.05 4.40 5.84
CA TYR A 76 19.29 5.63 6.05
C TYR A 76 18.37 5.46 7.25
N THR A 77 18.64 6.25 8.30
CA THR A 77 17.93 6.14 9.59
C THR A 77 17.15 7.42 9.86
N THR A 78 15.93 7.26 10.33
CA THR A 78 15.04 8.36 10.69
C THR A 78 14.57 8.19 12.13
N TYR A 79 14.90 9.15 12.98
CA TYR A 79 14.30 9.33 14.30
C TYR A 79 13.33 10.49 14.22
N GLN A 80 12.11 10.27 14.69
CA GLN A 80 11.05 11.28 14.71
C GLN A 80 10.48 11.43 16.11
N TRP A 81 10.05 12.65 16.41
CA TRP A 81 9.32 12.99 17.62
C TRP A 81 10.03 12.55 18.91
N PRO A 82 11.25 13.02 19.17
CA PRO A 82 11.89 12.76 20.45
C PRO A 82 10.97 13.24 21.59
N LEU A 83 10.85 12.43 22.63
CA LEU A 83 9.99 12.70 23.78
C LEU A 83 10.76 12.34 25.05
N PRO A 84 11.10 13.31 25.91
CA PRO A 84 11.77 13.03 27.17
C PRO A 84 10.96 12.04 28.02
N LEU A 85 11.59 10.99 28.51
CA LEU A 85 11.02 10.07 29.50
C LEU A 85 11.44 10.48 30.91
N ASP A 86 12.68 10.90 31.03
CA ASP A 86 13.30 11.42 32.25
C ASP A 86 14.52 12.30 31.89
N ALA A 87 15.34 12.63 32.87
CA ALA A 87 16.53 13.48 32.69
C ALA A 87 17.65 12.83 31.86
N ALA A 88 17.65 11.51 31.70
CA ALA A 88 18.71 10.74 31.04
C ALA A 88 18.20 9.88 29.86
N SER A 89 16.91 9.81 29.65
CA SER A 89 16.35 8.98 28.58
C SER A 89 15.24 9.66 27.81
N ALA A 90 15.12 9.31 26.52
CA ALA A 90 14.08 9.77 25.60
C ALA A 90 13.46 8.62 24.82
N LEU A 91 12.20 8.78 24.45
CA LEU A 91 11.52 7.94 23.44
C LEU A 91 11.68 8.58 22.07
N ALA A 92 11.89 7.80 21.03
CA ALA A 92 11.79 8.26 19.64
C ALA A 92 11.13 7.21 18.76
N LEU A 93 10.44 7.64 17.70
CA LEU A 93 10.01 6.75 16.64
C LEU A 93 11.16 6.57 15.67
N LYS A 94 11.70 5.35 15.59
CA LYS A 94 12.81 5.01 14.69
C LYS A 94 12.32 4.21 13.50
N THR A 95 12.78 4.57 12.31
CA THR A 95 12.60 3.82 11.08
C THR A 95 13.94 3.76 10.36
N ASP A 96 14.31 2.59 9.86
CA ASP A 96 15.50 2.39 9.05
C ASP A 96 15.24 1.34 7.93
N TYR A 97 16.22 1.08 7.09
CA TYR A 97 16.06 0.12 6.01
C TYR A 97 15.93 -1.33 6.48
N ASP A 98 16.43 -1.64 7.68
CA ASP A 98 16.53 -3.01 8.19
C ASP A 98 15.37 -3.42 9.08
N ARG A 99 14.66 -2.46 9.69
CA ARG A 99 13.56 -2.74 10.61
C ARG A 99 12.36 -1.80 10.39
N PRO A 100 11.13 -2.28 10.57
CA PRO A 100 9.93 -1.45 10.53
C PRO A 100 9.93 -0.36 11.62
N SER A 101 9.01 0.60 11.48
CA SER A 101 8.81 1.68 12.45
C SER A 101 8.55 1.12 13.86
N ARG A 102 9.28 1.66 14.83
CA ARG A 102 9.27 1.20 16.21
C ARG A 102 9.57 2.33 17.18
N PHE A 103 9.01 2.28 18.37
CA PHE A 103 9.46 3.13 19.47
C PHE A 103 10.71 2.54 20.09
N VAL A 104 11.71 3.39 20.24
CA VAL A 104 12.97 3.08 20.93
C VAL A 104 13.12 3.98 22.14
N ARG A 105 13.64 3.42 23.25
CA ARG A 105 14.19 4.19 24.36
C ARG A 105 15.64 4.47 24.04
N LEU A 106 16.03 5.71 24.12
CA LEU A 106 17.38 6.20 23.90
C LEU A 106 17.97 6.67 25.22
N ASP A 107 19.15 6.18 25.60
CA ASP A 107 19.97 6.80 26.62
C ASP A 107 20.63 8.05 26.00
N THR A 108 20.35 9.22 26.57
CA THR A 108 20.80 10.50 26.01
C THR A 108 22.29 10.78 26.21
N ARG A 109 22.99 10.00 27.03
CA ARG A 109 24.42 10.16 27.31
C ARG A 109 25.27 9.19 26.49
N THR A 110 24.81 7.94 26.34
CA THR A 110 25.57 6.89 25.63
C THR A 110 25.15 6.71 24.19
N GLY A 111 23.94 7.15 23.83
CA GLY A 111 23.32 6.89 22.51
C GLY A 111 22.85 5.43 22.36
N GLU A 112 22.87 4.62 23.41
CA GLU A 112 22.37 3.24 23.37
C GLU A 112 20.85 3.20 23.24
N GLU A 113 20.34 2.19 22.55
CA GLU A 113 18.94 2.06 22.21
C GLU A 113 18.34 0.73 22.64
N GLU A 114 17.14 0.78 23.20
CA GLU A 114 16.29 -0.36 23.50
C GLU A 114 14.98 -0.26 22.68
N VAL A 115 14.58 -1.33 21.98
CA VAL A 115 13.29 -1.39 21.28
C VAL A 115 12.17 -1.66 22.28
N ILE A 116 11.24 -0.72 22.43
CA ILE A 116 10.07 -0.89 23.31
C ILE A 116 8.98 -1.66 22.57
N CYS A 117 8.55 -1.18 21.41
CA CYS A 117 7.53 -1.87 20.59
C CYS A 117 7.58 -1.46 19.13
N TYR A 118 7.07 -2.33 18.26
CA TYR A 118 6.81 -2.01 16.86
C TYR A 118 5.45 -1.34 16.70
N THR A 119 5.35 -0.37 15.80
CA THR A 119 4.16 0.44 15.59
C THR A 119 3.50 0.16 14.24
N GLY A 120 2.24 0.59 14.11
CA GLY A 120 1.60 0.78 12.82
C GLY A 120 2.16 2.01 12.08
N VAL A 121 1.32 2.66 11.28
CA VAL A 121 1.66 3.95 10.66
C VAL A 121 1.27 5.05 11.63
N VAL A 122 2.23 5.55 12.39
CA VAL A 122 2.02 6.66 13.32
C VAL A 122 1.67 7.92 12.51
N SER A 123 0.56 8.57 12.84
CA SER A 123 0.04 9.72 12.08
C SER A 123 0.38 11.08 12.66
N THR A 124 0.46 11.18 14.00
CA THR A 124 0.84 12.41 14.68
C THR A 124 1.77 12.11 15.84
N ARG A 125 2.45 13.14 16.32
CA ARG A 125 3.45 13.03 17.38
C ARG A 125 2.95 12.31 18.63
N PRO A 126 3.78 11.50 19.30
CA PRO A 126 3.47 10.95 20.61
C PRO A 126 3.56 12.02 21.70
N ALA A 127 2.86 11.78 22.80
CA ALA A 127 2.95 12.57 24.03
C ALA A 127 2.86 11.66 25.25
N MET A 128 3.38 12.11 26.40
CA MET A 128 3.43 11.31 27.63
C MET A 128 2.95 12.10 28.82
N ALA A 129 2.23 11.43 29.71
CA ALA A 129 1.99 11.85 31.07
C ALA A 129 1.82 10.62 31.98
N GLY A 130 2.32 10.67 33.20
CA GLY A 130 2.15 9.62 34.20
C GLY A 130 2.67 8.24 33.77
N GLY A 131 3.79 8.17 33.02
CA GLY A 131 4.38 6.91 32.55
C GLY A 131 3.60 6.24 31.41
N ARG A 132 2.59 6.92 30.82
CA ARG A 132 1.81 6.46 29.68
C ARG A 132 2.10 7.30 28.46
N VAL A 133 2.44 6.64 27.34
CA VAL A 133 2.66 7.25 26.03
C VAL A 133 1.39 7.12 25.18
N TRP A 134 0.97 8.23 24.59
CA TRP A 134 -0.17 8.33 23.70
C TRP A 134 0.30 8.70 22.32
N TRP A 135 -0.30 8.09 21.25
CA TRP A 135 -0.05 8.43 19.86
C TRP A 135 -1.27 8.11 19.01
N THR A 136 -1.21 8.41 17.74
CA THR A 136 -2.26 8.05 16.78
C THR A 136 -1.67 7.27 15.61
N GLU A 137 -2.43 6.29 15.11
CA GLU A 137 -2.05 5.48 13.97
C GLU A 137 -3.12 5.50 12.89
N TYR A 138 -2.70 5.55 11.63
CA TYR A 138 -3.60 5.32 10.51
C TYR A 138 -4.00 3.84 10.47
N ARG A 139 -5.31 3.62 10.35
CA ARG A 139 -5.89 2.29 10.26
C ARG A 139 -6.95 2.22 9.17
N ARG A 140 -6.94 1.14 8.41
CA ARG A 140 -8.03 0.82 7.49
C ARG A 140 -9.33 0.59 8.26
N SER A 141 -10.43 0.98 7.65
CA SER A 141 -11.75 0.56 8.09
C SER A 141 -11.86 -0.97 8.04
N LYS A 142 -12.62 -1.57 8.96
CA LYS A 142 -12.85 -3.02 8.96
C LYS A 142 -13.57 -3.51 7.72
N LEU A 143 -14.40 -2.68 7.10
CA LEU A 143 -15.29 -3.07 5.98
C LEU A 143 -14.95 -2.34 4.68
N PHE A 144 -14.53 -1.07 4.74
CA PHE A 144 -14.32 -0.25 3.57
C PHE A 144 -12.82 -0.15 3.28
N GLU A 145 -12.39 -0.82 2.25
CA GLU A 145 -10.97 -0.95 1.90
C GLU A 145 -10.26 0.38 1.70
N GLN A 146 -10.93 1.32 1.05
CA GLN A 146 -10.38 2.65 0.74
C GLN A 146 -10.51 3.67 1.89
N ARG A 147 -11.20 3.31 2.97
CA ARG A 147 -11.39 4.21 4.10
C ARG A 147 -10.31 4.01 5.15
N VAL A 148 -9.50 5.02 5.35
CA VAL A 148 -8.48 5.08 6.42
C VAL A 148 -8.91 6.10 7.47
N ASN A 149 -8.72 5.75 8.74
CA ASN A 149 -9.00 6.63 9.87
C ASN A 149 -7.77 6.69 10.77
N SER A 150 -7.55 7.83 11.42
CA SER A 150 -6.57 7.94 12.51
C SER A 150 -7.21 7.44 13.80
N GLN A 151 -6.51 6.55 14.50
CA GLN A 151 -6.97 5.89 15.73
C GLN A 151 -6.08 6.27 16.91
N LEU A 152 -6.68 6.68 18.01
CA LEU A 152 -5.96 6.95 19.26
C LEU A 152 -5.45 5.66 19.89
N CYS A 153 -4.17 5.64 20.23
CA CYS A 153 -3.44 4.52 20.84
C CYS A 153 -2.68 4.98 22.09
N TYR A 154 -2.42 4.05 22.97
CA TYR A 154 -1.56 4.27 24.13
C TYR A 154 -0.80 3.00 24.53
N MET A 155 0.27 3.17 25.29
CA MET A 155 0.97 2.10 26.02
C MET A 155 1.46 2.61 27.36
N ASP A 156 1.49 1.76 28.34
CA ASP A 156 2.18 2.01 29.60
C ASP A 156 3.66 1.61 29.40
N LEU A 157 4.60 2.48 29.76
CA LEU A 157 6.03 2.23 29.56
C LEU A 157 6.54 1.00 30.33
N ALA A 158 5.84 0.62 31.40
CA ALA A 158 6.20 -0.53 32.21
C ALA A 158 6.00 -1.88 31.48
N ASP A 159 5.01 -1.96 30.57
CA ASP A 159 4.72 -3.20 29.84
C ASP A 159 5.00 -3.12 28.32
N GLY A 160 5.22 -1.92 27.80
CA GLY A 160 5.51 -1.69 26.38
C GLY A 160 4.44 -2.19 25.39
N THR A 161 3.23 -2.52 25.88
CA THR A 161 2.19 -3.14 25.07
C THR A 161 1.25 -2.09 24.47
N PRO A 162 1.22 -1.93 23.13
CA PRO A 162 0.29 -1.01 22.47
C PRO A 162 -1.18 -1.40 22.67
N ARG A 163 -2.00 -0.43 23.02
CA ARG A 163 -3.45 -0.54 23.20
C ARG A 163 -4.17 0.53 22.40
N MET A 164 -5.37 0.22 21.96
CA MET A 164 -6.22 1.12 21.19
C MET A 164 -7.39 1.60 22.04
N VAL A 165 -7.67 2.89 21.98
CA VAL A 165 -8.88 3.46 22.57
C VAL A 165 -10.07 3.22 21.64
N VAL A 166 -11.03 2.41 22.10
CA VAL A 166 -12.20 2.02 21.31
C VAL A 166 -13.13 3.23 21.12
N GLY A 167 -13.71 3.34 19.92
CA GLY A 167 -14.70 4.37 19.62
C GLY A 167 -14.13 5.73 19.21
N ARG A 168 -12.82 5.94 19.32
CA ARG A 168 -12.16 7.21 18.92
C ARG A 168 -11.57 7.08 17.53
N ARG A 169 -12.13 7.78 16.56
CA ARG A 169 -11.70 7.77 15.15
C ARG A 169 -11.37 9.18 14.70
N ASN A 170 -10.44 9.27 13.75
CA ASN A 170 -9.92 10.56 13.24
C ASN A 170 -9.31 11.44 14.35
N ALA A 171 -8.79 10.81 15.40
CA ALA A 171 -8.08 11.48 16.46
C ALA A 171 -6.66 11.84 16.00
N LEU A 172 -6.23 13.05 16.31
CA LEU A 172 -4.92 13.62 15.97
C LEU A 172 -4.34 14.32 17.20
N TYR A 173 -3.02 14.45 17.27
CA TYR A 173 -2.29 15.24 18.27
C TYR A 173 -2.69 14.94 19.72
N PRO A 174 -2.59 13.70 20.20
CA PRO A 174 -2.91 13.37 21.58
C PRO A 174 -2.03 14.18 22.52
N THR A 175 -2.67 14.78 23.50
CA THR A 175 -2.01 15.70 24.45
C THR A 175 -2.53 15.39 25.85
N PRO A 176 -1.84 14.48 26.60
CA PRO A 176 -2.18 14.20 27.97
C PRO A 176 -1.71 15.33 28.89
N SER A 177 -2.46 15.57 29.93
CA SER A 177 -2.10 16.36 31.11
C SER A 177 -2.17 15.45 32.36
N GLU A 178 -1.95 16.00 33.51
CA GLU A 178 -2.04 15.26 34.80
C GLU A 178 -3.46 14.68 35.00
N ASP A 179 -4.51 15.43 34.63
CA ASP A 179 -5.90 15.11 34.96
C ASP A 179 -6.76 14.75 33.75
N ALA A 180 -6.26 14.93 32.54
CA ALA A 180 -7.03 14.74 31.31
C ALA A 180 -6.17 14.30 30.13
N VAL A 181 -6.82 13.77 29.11
CA VAL A 181 -6.22 13.56 27.80
C VAL A 181 -7.02 14.35 26.77
N ALA A 182 -6.33 15.20 26.01
CA ALA A 182 -6.93 15.94 24.92
C ALA A 182 -6.44 15.41 23.58
N TRP A 183 -7.27 15.57 22.54
CA TRP A 183 -6.93 15.29 21.14
C TRP A 183 -7.76 16.16 20.21
N VAL A 184 -7.35 16.20 18.95
CA VAL A 184 -8.11 16.85 17.89
C VAL A 184 -8.92 15.79 17.14
N GLU A 185 -10.19 16.01 16.89
CA GLU A 185 -11.02 15.17 16.02
C GLU A 185 -11.27 15.90 14.68
N TYR A 186 -11.04 15.21 13.58
CA TYR A 186 -11.47 15.65 12.26
C TYR A 186 -12.84 15.04 11.94
N ASN A 187 -13.83 15.91 11.78
CA ASN A 187 -15.22 15.51 11.59
C ASN A 187 -15.56 15.33 10.10
N PRO A 188 -16.59 14.51 9.77
CA PRO A 188 -17.03 14.29 8.39
C PRO A 188 -17.52 15.56 7.65
N ASP A 189 -17.89 16.60 8.37
CA ASP A 189 -18.28 17.90 7.82
C ASP A 189 -17.08 18.80 7.45
N GLY A 190 -15.86 18.31 7.67
CA GLY A 190 -14.62 19.04 7.39
C GLY A 190 -14.16 19.95 8.54
N ARG A 191 -14.84 19.92 9.70
CA ARG A 191 -14.49 20.75 10.87
C ARG A 191 -13.57 19.99 11.82
N TYR A 192 -12.73 20.72 12.49
CA TYR A 192 -11.90 20.21 13.59
C TYR A 192 -12.58 20.53 14.93
N THR A 193 -12.39 19.64 15.90
CA THR A 193 -12.88 19.81 17.27
C THR A 193 -11.79 19.35 18.23
N VAL A 194 -11.43 20.18 19.20
CA VAL A 194 -10.58 19.73 20.31
C VAL A 194 -11.46 19.09 21.37
N VAL A 195 -11.12 17.86 21.73
CA VAL A 195 -11.80 17.08 22.76
C VAL A 195 -10.89 16.95 23.95
N VAL A 196 -11.37 17.27 25.14
CA VAL A 196 -10.67 17.11 26.41
C VAL A 196 -11.47 16.15 27.27
N GLN A 197 -10.91 14.99 27.58
CA GLN A 197 -11.52 13.96 28.42
C GLN A 197 -10.83 13.91 29.78
N GLY A 198 -11.54 14.27 30.82
CA GLY A 198 -11.06 14.14 32.20
C GLY A 198 -11.04 12.70 32.72
N LYS A 199 -10.41 12.47 33.88
CA LYS A 199 -10.30 11.13 34.52
C LYS A 199 -11.66 10.48 34.80
N GLU A 200 -12.70 11.28 35.08
CA GLU A 200 -14.07 10.79 35.33
C GLU A 200 -14.86 10.50 34.03
N GLY A 201 -14.24 10.61 32.88
CA GLY A 201 -14.86 10.36 31.59
C GLY A 201 -15.70 11.53 31.05
N VAL A 202 -15.78 12.66 31.75
CA VAL A 202 -16.47 13.87 31.28
C VAL A 202 -15.69 14.49 30.12
N GLU A 203 -16.37 14.73 29.01
CA GLU A 203 -15.79 15.34 27.82
C GLU A 203 -16.21 16.80 27.69
N LYS A 204 -15.22 17.67 27.45
CA LYS A 204 -15.43 19.04 26.93
C LYS A 204 -15.02 19.08 25.47
N ARG A 205 -15.79 19.79 24.65
CA ARG A 205 -15.56 19.89 23.21
C ARG A 205 -15.50 21.36 22.80
N PHE A 206 -14.42 21.71 22.11
CA PHE A 206 -14.19 23.07 21.62
C PHE A 206 -14.14 23.03 20.10
N ALA A 207 -15.11 23.65 19.45
CA ALA A 207 -15.13 23.79 18.01
C ALA A 207 -14.08 24.81 17.56
N THR A 208 -13.46 24.54 16.43
CA THR A 208 -12.59 25.53 15.78
C THR A 208 -13.40 26.59 15.05
N PRO A 209 -12.84 27.76 14.79
CA PRO A 209 -13.46 28.76 13.91
C PRO A 209 -13.79 28.12 12.53
N ASP A 210 -14.85 28.61 11.91
CA ASP A 210 -15.24 28.18 10.57
C ASP A 210 -14.08 28.40 9.58
N ARG A 211 -13.89 27.45 8.66
CA ARG A 211 -12.82 27.48 7.64
C ARG A 211 -11.41 27.48 8.18
N SER A 212 -11.21 26.92 9.37
CA SER A 212 -9.88 26.75 9.97
C SER A 212 -9.55 25.29 10.21
N GLU A 213 -8.24 24.97 10.21
CA GLU A 213 -7.69 23.64 10.47
C GLU A 213 -6.74 23.69 11.65
N ILE A 214 -6.67 22.59 12.43
CA ILE A 214 -5.71 22.44 13.54
C ILE A 214 -4.56 21.54 13.11
N HIS A 215 -3.32 22.03 13.25
CA HIS A 215 -2.09 21.33 12.93
C HIS A 215 -1.20 21.00 14.14
N GLY A 216 -1.69 21.22 15.33
CA GLY A 216 -0.99 20.90 16.59
C GLY A 216 -1.84 21.20 17.81
N LEU A 217 -1.60 20.48 18.89
CA LEU A 217 -2.22 20.69 20.20
C LEU A 217 -1.16 20.45 21.28
N ALA A 218 -1.03 21.33 22.25
CA ALA A 218 -0.10 21.18 23.36
C ALA A 218 -0.73 21.67 24.67
N TRP A 219 -0.28 21.08 25.79
CA TRP A 219 -0.64 21.50 27.15
C TRP A 219 0.56 22.15 27.83
N ASP A 220 0.37 23.29 28.44
CA ASP A 220 1.38 23.96 29.26
C ASP A 220 0.98 23.97 30.75
N ASP A 221 1.77 23.32 31.58
CA ASP A 221 1.52 23.20 33.02
C ASP A 221 1.63 24.53 33.74
N ALA A 222 2.53 25.42 33.27
CA ALA A 222 2.76 26.73 33.91
C ALA A 222 1.55 27.66 33.79
N THR A 223 0.92 27.69 32.63
CA THR A 223 -0.27 28.51 32.35
C THR A 223 -1.56 27.74 32.52
N ARG A 224 -1.50 26.41 32.74
CA ARG A 224 -2.62 25.49 32.84
C ARG A 224 -3.59 25.66 31.63
N GLY A 225 -3.02 25.74 30.41
CA GLY A 225 -3.73 26.03 29.19
C GLY A 225 -3.41 25.07 28.05
N TYR A 226 -4.42 24.83 27.17
CA TYR A 226 -4.21 24.16 25.88
C TYR A 226 -3.90 25.20 24.80
N TYR A 227 -2.91 24.88 23.97
CA TYR A 227 -2.49 25.70 22.86
C TYR A 227 -2.55 24.91 21.56
N VAL A 228 -2.80 25.59 20.45
CA VAL A 228 -3.00 24.99 19.12
C VAL A 228 -2.21 25.75 18.04
N ILE A 229 -1.84 25.06 16.97
CA ILE A 229 -1.50 25.67 15.69
C ILE A 229 -2.76 25.64 14.83
N VAL A 230 -3.17 26.78 14.37
CA VAL A 230 -4.34 26.95 13.49
C VAL A 230 -3.89 27.46 12.14
N THR A 231 -4.53 27.00 11.07
CA THR A 231 -4.41 27.52 9.71
C THR A 231 -5.77 28.02 9.24
N ASP A 232 -5.84 29.23 8.74
CA ASP A 232 -7.00 29.82 8.10
C ASP A 232 -6.60 30.69 6.89
N ASP A 233 -7.51 31.54 6.43
CA ASP A 233 -7.27 32.46 5.31
C ASP A 233 -6.14 33.49 5.59
N SER A 234 -5.78 33.73 6.86
CA SER A 234 -4.68 34.64 7.26
C SER A 234 -3.30 33.95 7.32
N GLY A 235 -3.27 32.63 7.16
CA GLY A 235 -2.07 31.81 7.29
C GLY A 235 -2.07 30.96 8.55
N MET A 236 -0.89 30.66 9.10
CA MET A 236 -0.75 29.86 10.34
C MET A 236 -0.50 30.77 11.54
N TRP A 237 -1.10 30.42 12.67
CA TRP A 237 -0.97 31.17 13.93
C TRP A 237 -1.07 30.25 15.14
N LEU A 238 -0.55 30.73 16.28
CA LEU A 238 -0.66 30.08 17.57
C LEU A 238 -1.93 30.58 18.28
N GLY A 239 -2.75 29.62 18.76
CA GLY A 239 -3.98 29.90 19.50
C GLY A 239 -3.97 29.30 20.89
N ARG A 240 -4.80 29.84 21.78
CA ARG A 240 -5.12 29.30 23.11
C ARG A 240 -6.56 28.84 23.13
N ILE A 241 -6.83 27.72 23.75
CA ILE A 241 -8.19 27.26 24.03
C ILE A 241 -8.62 27.85 25.36
N ASP A 242 -9.67 28.63 25.34
CA ASP A 242 -10.20 29.33 26.50
C ASP A 242 -11.73 29.35 26.47
N GLY A 243 -12.37 29.24 27.62
CA GLY A 243 -13.81 29.37 27.81
C GLY A 243 -14.69 28.64 26.79
N ASP A 244 -14.92 29.25 25.68
CA ASP A 244 -15.88 28.87 24.64
C ASP A 244 -15.23 28.58 23.27
N GLY A 245 -13.90 28.77 23.11
CA GLY A 245 -13.31 28.59 21.80
C GLY A 245 -11.81 28.70 21.71
N VAL A 246 -11.31 28.93 20.49
CA VAL A 246 -9.90 29.13 20.18
C VAL A 246 -9.63 30.60 19.93
N HIS A 247 -8.73 31.18 20.72
CA HIS A 247 -8.36 32.59 20.66
C HIS A 247 -6.93 32.78 20.19
N PRO A 248 -6.63 33.74 19.30
CA PRO A 248 -5.30 33.94 18.75
C PRO A 248 -4.30 34.44 19.82
N VAL A 249 -3.14 33.81 19.85
CA VAL A 249 -1.98 34.23 20.64
C VAL A 249 -1.03 35.05 19.77
N THR A 250 -0.88 34.68 18.49
CA THR A 250 -0.12 35.38 17.47
C THR A 250 -1.01 35.78 16.30
N GLU A 251 -0.53 36.71 15.49
CA GLU A 251 -1.16 37.02 14.20
C GLU A 251 -0.88 35.89 13.19
N GLY A 252 -1.76 35.76 12.20
CA GLY A 252 -1.60 34.82 11.10
C GLY A 252 -0.46 35.24 10.14
N ALA A 253 0.33 34.27 9.72
CA ALA A 253 1.42 34.47 8.77
C ALA A 253 1.50 33.31 7.78
N TYR A 254 1.88 33.62 6.53
CA TYR A 254 2.10 32.59 5.50
C TYR A 254 3.47 31.91 5.65
N ILE A 255 3.70 31.37 6.83
CA ILE A 255 4.86 30.56 7.22
C ILE A 255 4.38 29.20 7.73
N THR A 256 5.26 28.20 7.68
CA THR A 256 4.93 26.87 8.22
C THR A 256 5.28 26.82 9.70
N LEU A 257 4.29 26.52 10.55
CA LEU A 257 4.46 26.12 11.94
C LEU A 257 4.17 24.64 12.09
N SER A 258 4.97 23.91 12.85
CA SER A 258 4.84 22.46 12.97
C SER A 258 5.22 21.93 14.35
N ASN A 259 4.70 20.74 14.70
CA ASN A 259 5.11 19.97 15.88
C ASN A 259 5.05 20.73 17.22
N LEU A 260 3.93 21.41 17.48
CA LEU A 260 3.72 22.19 18.69
C LEU A 260 3.95 21.38 19.98
N ARG A 261 4.72 21.95 20.89
CA ARG A 261 4.93 21.51 22.28
C ARG A 261 4.79 22.73 23.19
N ALA A 262 4.59 22.49 24.48
CA ALA A 262 4.56 23.55 25.46
C ALA A 262 5.25 23.11 26.76
N GLY A 263 5.76 24.06 27.51
CA GLY A 263 6.38 23.82 28.81
C GLY A 263 7.00 25.10 29.36
N GLY A 264 6.84 25.31 30.66
CA GLY A 264 7.44 26.44 31.38
C GLY A 264 6.99 27.82 30.90
N GLY A 265 5.77 27.95 30.36
CA GLY A 265 5.24 29.19 29.80
C GLY A 265 5.80 29.55 28.43
N ARG A 266 6.37 28.60 27.72
CA ARG A 266 6.84 28.73 26.34
C ARG A 266 6.18 27.70 25.42
N LEU A 267 5.92 28.10 24.18
CA LEU A 267 5.45 27.22 23.09
C LEU A 267 6.62 26.93 22.16
N TYR A 268 6.90 25.65 21.91
CA TYR A 268 8.00 25.18 21.08
C TYR A 268 7.44 24.60 19.78
N PHE A 269 8.04 24.95 18.63
CA PHE A 269 7.57 24.52 17.31
C PHE A 269 8.68 24.60 16.26
N GLY A 270 8.53 23.91 15.15
CA GLY A 270 9.34 24.11 13.98
C GLY A 270 8.81 25.28 13.14
N SER A 271 9.69 26.13 12.65
CA SER A 271 9.34 27.30 11.84
C SER A 271 10.38 27.61 10.78
N ILE A 272 9.94 28.20 9.67
CA ILE A 272 10.80 28.73 8.61
C ILE A 272 10.94 30.26 8.68
N ALA A 273 10.48 30.89 9.74
CA ALA A 273 10.49 32.36 9.87
C ALA A 273 11.88 32.99 9.78
N SER A 274 12.93 32.27 10.18
CA SER A 274 14.33 32.66 10.04
C SER A 274 14.92 32.50 8.62
N GLY A 275 14.15 31.92 7.69
CA GLY A 275 14.61 31.57 6.33
C GLY A 275 15.09 30.12 6.17
N ARG A 276 15.12 29.35 7.26
CA ARG A 276 15.51 27.93 7.33
C ARG A 276 14.55 27.20 8.23
N ASP A 277 14.45 25.86 8.07
CA ASP A 277 13.73 25.00 9.00
C ASP A 277 14.49 24.90 10.33
N GLU A 278 14.02 25.60 11.35
CA GLU A 278 14.68 25.66 12.64
C GLU A 278 13.70 25.46 13.80
N ALA A 279 14.24 25.11 14.97
CA ALA A 279 13.49 25.06 16.21
C ALA A 279 13.28 26.45 16.76
N HIS A 280 12.05 26.80 17.07
CA HIS A 280 11.63 28.09 17.60
C HIS A 280 10.89 27.91 18.93
N CYS A 281 10.85 28.98 19.73
CA CYS A 281 9.90 29.08 20.83
C CYS A 281 9.23 30.45 20.87
N PHE A 282 8.00 30.48 21.36
CA PHE A 282 7.25 31.71 21.66
C PHE A 282 7.06 31.82 23.17
N ASP A 283 7.58 32.85 23.76
CA ASP A 283 7.45 33.11 25.20
C ASP A 283 6.11 33.81 25.46
N LEU A 284 5.24 33.14 26.23
CA LEU A 284 3.87 33.60 26.51
C LEU A 284 3.82 34.87 27.39
N LYS A 285 4.86 35.11 28.21
CA LYS A 285 4.95 36.27 29.10
C LYS A 285 5.39 37.51 28.33
N THR A 286 6.49 37.38 27.56
CA THR A 286 7.05 38.50 26.79
C THR A 286 6.36 38.73 25.46
N ARG A 287 5.59 37.72 24.97
CA ARG A 287 4.92 37.68 23.65
C ARG A 287 5.91 37.87 22.51
N ARG A 288 7.09 37.26 22.62
CA ARG A 288 8.15 37.30 21.60
C ARG A 288 8.52 35.91 21.13
N GLU A 289 8.85 35.82 19.85
CA GLU A 289 9.37 34.62 19.23
C GLU A 289 10.90 34.66 19.23
N TYR A 290 11.48 33.49 19.52
CA TYR A 290 12.93 33.26 19.55
C TYR A 290 13.25 32.02 18.74
N ARG A 291 14.37 32.05 18.03
CA ARG A 291 15.01 30.91 17.41
C ARG A 291 15.90 30.20 18.45
N ILE A 292 15.84 28.89 18.50
CA ILE A 292 16.60 28.06 19.43
C ILE A 292 17.85 27.50 18.74
N THR A 293 17.71 27.06 17.47
CA THR A 293 18.79 26.40 16.73
C THR A 293 19.29 27.25 15.60
N THR A 294 20.53 26.99 15.22
CA THR A 294 21.10 27.35 13.91
C THR A 294 21.43 26.04 13.21
N SER A 295 20.92 25.83 11.99
CA SER A 295 21.10 24.56 11.30
C SER A 295 21.41 24.75 9.83
N ALA A 296 22.37 23.95 9.34
CA ALA A 296 22.72 23.92 7.90
C ALA A 296 21.62 23.26 7.07
N TYR A 297 20.99 22.19 7.57
CA TYR A 297 20.06 21.34 6.82
C TYR A 297 18.67 21.22 7.46
N GLY A 298 18.45 21.79 8.60
CA GLY A 298 17.18 21.83 9.32
C GLY A 298 17.16 21.13 10.67
N SER A 299 16.41 21.75 11.57
CA SER A 299 16.13 21.24 12.93
C SER A 299 14.63 21.22 13.15
N PHE A 300 14.10 20.07 13.56
CA PHE A 300 12.67 19.76 13.55
C PHE A 300 12.21 19.22 14.91
N MET A 301 10.90 19.28 15.16
CA MET A 301 10.24 18.57 16.26
C MET A 301 10.78 18.90 17.65
N PRO A 302 10.96 20.17 18.01
CA PRO A 302 11.51 20.55 19.31
C PRO A 302 10.58 20.13 20.44
N VAL A 303 11.19 19.68 21.56
CA VAL A 303 10.48 19.37 22.80
C VAL A 303 11.31 19.84 24.00
N PRO A 304 10.72 20.59 24.96
CA PRO A 304 11.45 21.04 26.14
C PRO A 304 11.90 19.85 26.99
N TRP A 305 13.13 19.93 27.45
CA TRP A 305 13.76 18.89 28.26
C TRP A 305 14.67 19.50 29.31
N ARG A 306 14.67 18.91 30.50
CA ARG A 306 15.64 19.22 31.53
C ARG A 306 16.57 18.02 31.69
N ASP A 307 17.86 18.24 31.44
CA ASP A 307 18.85 17.17 31.43
C ASP A 307 19.26 16.72 32.87
N GLY A 308 20.15 15.72 32.95
CA GLY A 308 20.63 15.17 34.22
C GLY A 308 21.45 16.17 35.08
N GLU A 309 21.89 17.28 34.47
CA GLU A 309 22.59 18.38 35.19
C GLU A 309 21.62 19.51 35.56
N GLY A 310 20.34 19.36 35.26
CA GLY A 310 19.29 20.34 35.55
C GLY A 310 19.24 21.54 34.59
N ARG A 311 19.99 21.50 33.46
CA ARG A 311 19.99 22.56 32.43
C ARG A 311 18.69 22.49 31.61
N GLU A 312 18.19 23.68 31.23
CA GLU A 312 17.07 23.79 30.30
C GLU A 312 17.59 23.60 28.88
N ARG A 313 17.17 22.51 28.26
CA ARG A 313 17.50 22.14 26.88
C ARG A 313 16.27 21.81 26.09
N VAL A 314 16.43 21.65 24.78
CA VAL A 314 15.42 21.17 23.86
C VAL A 314 15.97 19.92 23.18
N LEU A 315 15.24 18.82 23.25
CA LEU A 315 15.46 17.69 22.35
C LEU A 315 14.78 17.99 21.01
N LEU A 316 15.43 17.63 19.94
CA LEU A 316 14.95 17.88 18.59
C LEU A 316 15.43 16.80 17.62
N THR A 317 14.96 16.87 16.40
CA THR A 317 15.45 16.05 15.30
C THR A 317 16.23 16.93 14.34
N ALA A 318 17.50 16.61 14.12
CA ALA A 318 18.36 17.29 13.14
C ALA A 318 18.54 16.39 11.91
N TYR A 319 18.72 16.99 10.74
CA TYR A 319 18.83 16.29 9.45
C TYR A 319 20.25 16.35 8.89
N ASP A 320 20.76 15.22 8.42
CA ASP A 320 21.96 15.15 7.59
C ASP A 320 21.76 14.16 6.42
N ARG A 321 22.76 13.98 5.56
CA ARG A 321 22.69 13.07 4.40
C ARG A 321 22.42 11.59 4.75
N ARG A 322 22.55 11.20 6.01
CA ARG A 322 22.32 9.83 6.52
C ARG A 322 20.93 9.66 7.09
N GLY A 323 20.17 10.75 7.23
CA GLY A 323 18.80 10.77 7.72
C GLY A 323 18.58 11.77 8.84
N TYR A 324 17.61 11.45 9.68
CA TYR A 324 17.21 12.29 10.82
C TYR A 324 17.72 11.67 12.12
N HIS A 325 18.43 12.43 12.94
CA HIS A 325 18.98 12.00 14.22
C HIS A 325 18.45 12.83 15.38
N VAL A 326 18.44 12.28 16.58
CA VAL A 326 18.08 13.02 17.79
C VAL A 326 19.28 13.88 18.22
N ALA A 327 19.01 15.14 18.49
CA ALA A 327 19.99 16.10 18.96
C ALA A 327 19.44 16.92 20.14
N ALA A 328 20.32 17.59 20.88
CA ALA A 328 19.96 18.47 21.96
C ALA A 328 20.58 19.85 21.77
N GLN A 329 19.85 20.89 22.19
CA GLN A 329 20.28 22.30 22.15
C GLN A 329 19.95 22.97 23.46
N ASP A 330 20.84 23.84 23.96
CA ASP A 330 20.57 24.66 25.13
C ASP A 330 19.46 25.68 24.83
N ALA A 331 18.54 25.86 25.76
CA ALA A 331 17.37 26.71 25.64
C ALA A 331 17.22 27.71 26.80
N ASP A 332 18.32 27.95 27.52
CA ASP A 332 18.37 29.00 28.53
C ASP A 332 18.12 30.38 27.91
N ALA A 333 17.67 31.34 28.70
CA ALA A 333 17.28 32.65 28.21
C ALA A 333 18.39 33.38 27.40
N ASP A 334 19.64 33.13 27.76
CA ASP A 334 20.82 33.71 27.10
C ASP A 334 21.17 33.01 25.75
N ALA A 335 20.71 31.79 25.57
CA ALA A 335 20.91 31.03 24.31
C ALA A 335 19.88 31.34 23.24
N LEU A 336 18.76 32.00 23.60
CA LEU A 336 17.66 32.29 22.67
C LEU A 336 17.97 33.51 21.77
N ILE A 337 17.78 33.34 20.48
CA ILE A 337 18.04 34.38 19.47
C ILE A 337 16.72 35.02 19.07
N PRO A 338 16.49 36.33 19.27
CA PRO A 338 15.27 36.98 18.81
C PRO A 338 15.06 36.82 17.31
N VAL A 339 13.83 36.47 16.89
CA VAL A 339 13.50 36.32 15.47
C VAL A 339 13.11 37.67 14.88
N THR A 340 13.81 38.05 13.82
CA THR A 340 13.35 39.11 12.93
C THR A 340 12.71 38.42 11.72
N PRO A 341 11.41 38.59 11.48
CA PRO A 341 10.74 37.93 10.35
C PRO A 341 11.45 38.23 9.04
N SER A 342 11.96 37.21 8.36
CA SER A 342 12.55 37.38 7.05
C SER A 342 11.45 37.36 6.00
N LYS A 343 11.55 38.24 5.00
CA LYS A 343 10.73 38.10 3.80
C LYS A 343 11.25 36.94 3.01
N LEU A 344 10.64 35.74 3.21
CA LEU A 344 10.99 34.56 2.45
C LEU A 344 10.75 34.82 0.97
N PRO A 345 11.73 34.55 0.08
CA PRO A 345 11.52 34.65 -1.34
C PRO A 345 10.46 33.63 -1.76
N LEU A 346 9.32 34.10 -2.23
CA LEU A 346 8.23 33.24 -2.72
C LEU A 346 8.64 32.38 -3.94
N ASN A 347 9.71 32.74 -4.62
CA ASN A 347 10.21 32.05 -5.81
C ASN A 347 11.72 31.90 -5.74
N VAL A 348 12.22 30.78 -5.24
CA VAL A 348 13.64 30.43 -5.25
C VAL A 348 14.11 30.13 -6.68
N VAL A 349 13.27 29.44 -7.46
CA VAL A 349 13.52 29.18 -8.87
C VAL A 349 12.65 30.11 -9.70
N ASN A 350 13.23 31.16 -10.23
CA ASN A 350 12.58 32.08 -11.16
C ASN A 350 13.12 31.84 -12.57
N PRO A 351 12.46 30.96 -13.36
CA PRO A 351 12.92 30.73 -14.73
C PRO A 351 12.85 32.02 -15.54
N ASP A 352 13.72 32.19 -16.50
CA ASP A 352 13.68 33.32 -17.42
C ASP A 352 12.29 33.43 -18.07
N ARG A 353 11.51 34.41 -17.64
CA ARG A 353 10.13 34.63 -18.06
C ARG A 353 9.98 34.83 -19.57
N LYS A 354 10.99 35.39 -20.21
CA LYS A 354 10.97 35.61 -21.65
C LYS A 354 11.00 34.32 -22.46
N ARG A 355 11.60 33.26 -21.91
CA ARG A 355 11.75 31.97 -22.58
C ARG A 355 10.41 31.16 -22.61
N TRP A 356 9.55 31.36 -21.61
CA TRP A 356 8.42 30.45 -21.38
C TRP A 356 7.05 31.08 -21.56
N ASP A 357 6.97 32.35 -21.90
CA ASP A 357 5.70 33.07 -22.12
C ASP A 357 4.69 32.84 -20.97
N VAL A 358 5.19 32.95 -19.74
CA VAL A 358 4.41 32.66 -18.52
C VAL A 358 3.65 33.90 -18.08
N VAL A 359 2.36 33.74 -17.83
CA VAL A 359 1.54 34.79 -17.23
C VAL A 359 1.92 34.97 -15.77
N ASN A 360 2.33 36.18 -15.38
CA ASN A 360 2.52 36.53 -13.98
C ASN A 360 1.17 36.79 -13.33
N LEU A 361 0.71 35.88 -12.45
CA LEU A 361 -0.57 36.02 -11.78
C LEU A 361 -0.67 37.26 -10.87
N ASP A 362 0.45 37.76 -10.36
CA ASP A 362 0.49 38.99 -9.56
C ASP A 362 0.16 40.23 -10.40
N THR A 363 0.30 40.14 -11.71
CA THR A 363 -0.03 41.21 -12.65
C THR A 363 -1.33 41.03 -13.39
N VAL A 364 -1.98 39.88 -13.24
CA VAL A 364 -3.29 39.59 -13.84
C VAL A 364 -4.35 40.38 -13.10
N ARG A 365 -4.94 41.35 -13.78
CA ARG A 365 -6.15 42.00 -13.30
C ARG A 365 -7.36 41.20 -13.77
N PHE A 366 -8.04 40.58 -12.85
CA PHE A 366 -9.30 39.92 -13.15
C PHE A 366 -10.34 40.98 -13.55
N SER A 367 -11.05 40.70 -14.62
CA SER A 367 -12.13 41.58 -15.04
C SER A 367 -13.28 41.54 -14.01
N PRO A 368 -14.11 42.61 -13.90
CA PRO A 368 -15.29 42.55 -13.05
C PRO A 368 -16.23 41.37 -13.37
N ALA A 369 -16.24 40.91 -14.63
CA ALA A 369 -16.98 39.73 -15.05
C ALA A 369 -16.43 38.43 -14.46
N ASP A 370 -15.09 38.32 -14.28
CA ASP A 370 -14.47 37.17 -13.67
C ASP A 370 -14.70 37.15 -12.15
N SER A 371 -14.68 38.30 -11.50
CA SER A 371 -15.06 38.47 -10.08
C SER A 371 -16.52 38.09 -9.83
N LEU A 372 -17.41 38.50 -10.70
CA LEU A 372 -18.86 38.13 -10.61
C LEU A 372 -19.10 36.62 -10.85
N ARG A 373 -18.23 35.94 -11.65
CA ARG A 373 -18.28 34.50 -11.78
C ARG A 373 -17.85 33.78 -10.51
N GLN A 374 -16.94 34.35 -9.71
CA GLN A 374 -16.54 33.78 -8.42
C GLN A 374 -17.61 33.96 -7.33
N GLU A 375 -18.44 34.99 -7.40
CA GLU A 375 -19.57 35.21 -6.50
C GLU A 375 -20.79 34.34 -6.81
N GLY A 376 -20.76 33.57 -7.87
CA GLY A 376 -21.83 32.62 -8.19
C GLY A 376 -22.03 31.60 -7.06
N VAL A 377 -23.19 31.69 -6.40
CA VAL A 377 -23.61 30.68 -5.41
C VAL A 377 -23.76 29.34 -6.12
N TYR A 378 -22.72 28.51 -6.08
CA TYR A 378 -22.78 27.17 -6.60
C TYR A 378 -23.68 26.34 -5.68
N ARG A 379 -24.94 26.14 -6.07
CA ARG A 379 -25.81 25.21 -5.36
C ARG A 379 -25.31 23.79 -5.57
N ALA A 380 -24.88 23.15 -4.50
CA ALA A 380 -24.52 21.73 -4.51
C ALA A 380 -25.72 20.91 -5.01
N LYS A 381 -25.54 20.13 -6.07
CA LYS A 381 -26.53 19.19 -6.58
C LYS A 381 -26.28 17.82 -5.97
N ARG A 382 -27.34 17.13 -5.59
CA ARG A 382 -27.24 15.76 -5.11
C ARG A 382 -26.59 14.89 -6.20
N TYR A 383 -25.49 14.23 -5.86
CA TYR A 383 -24.82 13.29 -6.76
C TYR A 383 -25.73 12.08 -7.07
N ARG A 384 -26.03 11.88 -8.33
CA ARG A 384 -26.84 10.75 -8.79
C ARG A 384 -25.92 9.53 -9.00
N LYS A 385 -25.98 8.56 -8.07
CA LYS A 385 -25.06 7.42 -8.07
C LYS A 385 -25.19 6.55 -9.33
N VAL A 386 -26.41 6.14 -9.69
CA VAL A 386 -26.64 5.18 -10.78
C VAL A 386 -26.20 5.68 -12.16
N PRO A 387 -26.55 6.89 -12.64
CA PRO A 387 -26.07 7.39 -13.92
C PRO A 387 -24.56 7.62 -13.99
N ASN A 388 -23.90 7.74 -12.84
CA ASN A 388 -22.47 8.01 -12.76
C ASN A 388 -21.67 6.80 -12.24
N LEU A 389 -22.20 5.58 -12.35
CA LEU A 389 -21.47 4.35 -12.02
C LEU A 389 -20.33 4.10 -13.01
N VAL A 390 -20.51 4.44 -14.27
CA VAL A 390 -19.51 4.28 -15.33
C VAL A 390 -19.00 5.65 -15.75
N ASN A 391 -17.69 5.82 -15.72
CA ASN A 391 -16.98 7.01 -16.18
C ASN A 391 -15.68 6.56 -16.85
N VAL A 392 -15.73 6.36 -18.17
CA VAL A 392 -14.55 5.94 -18.94
C VAL A 392 -13.54 7.08 -18.96
N HIS A 393 -12.41 6.86 -18.33
CA HIS A 393 -11.35 7.88 -18.16
C HIS A 393 -10.06 7.53 -18.89
N SER A 394 -9.86 6.26 -19.24
CA SER A 394 -8.61 5.80 -19.86
C SER A 394 -8.86 4.65 -20.83
N TRP A 395 -7.93 4.46 -21.74
CA TRP A 395 -7.89 3.31 -22.63
C TRP A 395 -6.47 2.89 -22.92
N THR A 396 -6.29 1.64 -23.35
CA THR A 396 -5.00 1.11 -23.78
C THR A 396 -5.13 0.32 -25.08
N PRO A 397 -4.13 0.36 -25.96
CA PRO A 397 -4.13 -0.33 -27.26
C PRO A 397 -3.77 -1.81 -27.18
N VAL A 398 -4.00 -2.44 -26.03
CA VAL A 398 -3.86 -3.87 -25.79
C VAL A 398 -5.09 -4.37 -25.04
N ALA A 399 -5.53 -5.59 -25.38
CA ALA A 399 -6.61 -6.24 -24.67
C ALA A 399 -6.06 -7.08 -23.51
N PHE A 400 -6.55 -6.83 -22.29
CA PHE A 400 -6.24 -7.61 -21.09
C PHE A 400 -7.37 -7.49 -20.07
N ASN A 401 -7.35 -8.34 -19.07
CA ASN A 401 -8.23 -8.24 -17.90
C ASN A 401 -7.48 -7.57 -16.74
N PRO A 402 -7.77 -6.31 -16.41
CA PRO A 402 -7.08 -5.60 -15.35
C PRO A 402 -7.36 -6.18 -13.95
N PHE A 403 -8.53 -6.80 -13.72
CA PHE A 403 -8.87 -7.40 -12.43
C PHE A 403 -8.08 -8.69 -12.19
N GLU A 404 -7.94 -9.53 -13.20
CA GLU A 404 -7.11 -10.73 -13.16
C GLU A 404 -5.63 -10.37 -12.99
N ALA A 405 -5.18 -9.32 -13.66
CA ALA A 405 -3.83 -8.81 -13.53
C ALA A 405 -3.50 -8.40 -12.08
N VAL A 406 -4.42 -7.74 -11.38
CA VAL A 406 -4.25 -7.29 -9.99
C VAL A 406 -4.43 -8.45 -9.00
N ASP A 407 -5.48 -9.24 -9.14
CA ASP A 407 -5.85 -10.26 -8.13
C ASP A 407 -4.99 -11.53 -8.26
N GLU A 408 -4.66 -11.94 -9.47
CA GLU A 408 -3.95 -13.19 -9.75
C GLU A 408 -2.49 -12.99 -10.17
N HIS A 409 -2.07 -11.75 -10.36
CA HIS A 409 -0.75 -11.35 -10.88
C HIS A 409 -0.45 -12.03 -12.23
N ASN A 410 -1.50 -12.22 -13.03
CA ASN A 410 -1.45 -12.85 -14.34
C ASN A 410 -1.89 -11.87 -15.42
N ILE A 411 -1.05 -11.66 -16.43
CA ILE A 411 -1.34 -10.75 -17.53
C ILE A 411 -1.31 -11.52 -18.82
N ASN A 412 -2.48 -11.69 -19.43
CA ASN A 412 -2.66 -12.19 -20.78
C ASN A 412 -2.90 -11.02 -21.72
N LEU A 413 -1.89 -10.64 -22.47
CA LEU A 413 -1.98 -9.54 -23.44
C LEU A 413 -2.34 -10.09 -24.82
N ASN A 414 -3.39 -9.52 -25.42
CA ASN A 414 -3.80 -9.77 -26.79
C ASN A 414 -3.80 -8.47 -27.59
N LEU A 415 -3.70 -8.57 -28.90
CA LEU A 415 -3.91 -7.41 -29.77
C LEU A 415 -5.35 -6.93 -29.61
N GLY A 416 -5.54 -5.62 -29.37
CA GLY A 416 -6.87 -5.11 -29.17
C GLY A 416 -6.93 -3.81 -28.38
N VAL A 417 -8.00 -3.61 -27.63
CA VAL A 417 -8.21 -2.39 -26.84
C VAL A 417 -8.88 -2.74 -25.50
N THR A 418 -8.49 -2.03 -24.45
CA THR A 418 -9.17 -2.06 -23.15
C THR A 418 -9.57 -0.65 -22.76
N LEU A 419 -10.83 -0.47 -22.39
CA LEU A 419 -11.40 0.73 -21.80
C LEU A 419 -11.44 0.56 -20.29
N LEU A 420 -11.01 1.59 -19.55
CA LEU A 420 -11.00 1.60 -18.10
C LEU A 420 -11.94 2.68 -17.57
N SER A 421 -12.68 2.33 -16.54
CA SER A 421 -13.67 3.21 -15.92
C SER A 421 -13.55 3.16 -14.41
N GLN A 422 -13.52 4.33 -13.79
CA GLN A 422 -13.66 4.49 -12.33
C GLN A 422 -14.59 5.68 -12.07
N ASN A 423 -15.56 5.50 -11.21
CA ASN A 423 -16.48 6.60 -10.90
C ASN A 423 -15.85 7.63 -9.94
N LEU A 424 -16.44 8.83 -9.84
CA LEU A 424 -15.92 9.91 -9.00
C LEU A 424 -15.82 9.57 -7.50
N LEU A 425 -16.64 8.64 -7.03
CA LEU A 425 -16.60 8.18 -5.63
C LEU A 425 -15.59 7.06 -5.38
N SER A 426 -14.89 6.60 -6.42
CA SER A 426 -13.93 5.48 -6.40
C SER A 426 -14.50 4.20 -5.75
N ASN A 427 -15.83 4.01 -5.84
CA ASN A 427 -16.50 2.84 -5.32
C ASN A 427 -17.02 1.90 -6.41
N THR A 428 -16.78 2.22 -7.68
CA THR A 428 -17.08 1.39 -8.83
C THR A 428 -15.91 1.45 -9.80
N GLU A 429 -15.35 0.31 -10.13
CA GLU A 429 -14.35 0.11 -11.16
C GLU A 429 -14.95 -0.78 -12.24
N ALA A 430 -14.67 -0.50 -13.49
CA ALA A 430 -15.12 -1.33 -14.60
C ALA A 430 -14.11 -1.32 -15.75
N PHE A 431 -14.12 -2.37 -16.53
CA PHE A 431 -13.39 -2.41 -17.77
C PHE A 431 -14.21 -3.10 -18.85
N ALA A 432 -13.93 -2.77 -20.09
CA ALA A 432 -14.40 -3.50 -21.27
C ALA A 432 -13.21 -3.69 -22.20
N SER A 433 -12.95 -4.93 -22.64
CA SER A 433 -11.86 -5.22 -23.55
C SER A 433 -12.35 -5.97 -24.79
N TYR A 434 -11.75 -5.64 -25.92
CA TYR A 434 -11.84 -6.38 -27.16
C TYR A 434 -10.43 -6.82 -27.55
N GLY A 435 -10.23 -8.11 -27.69
CA GLY A 435 -8.97 -8.69 -28.12
C GLY A 435 -9.15 -9.62 -29.33
N TRP A 436 -8.07 -9.80 -30.04
CA TRP A 436 -7.99 -10.77 -31.12
C TRP A 436 -6.65 -11.49 -31.05
N ASN A 437 -6.67 -12.79 -31.20
CA ASN A 437 -5.47 -13.58 -31.45
C ASN A 437 -5.73 -14.65 -32.53
N ARG A 438 -4.65 -15.13 -33.13
CA ARG A 438 -4.74 -16.06 -34.25
C ARG A 438 -5.41 -17.40 -33.89
N ASN A 439 -5.23 -17.85 -32.65
CA ASN A 439 -5.69 -19.17 -32.22
C ASN A 439 -7.15 -19.15 -31.72
N GLU A 440 -7.57 -18.04 -31.12
CA GLU A 440 -8.85 -17.92 -30.40
C GLU A 440 -9.85 -16.99 -31.12
N GLY A 441 -9.36 -16.17 -32.05
CA GLY A 441 -10.21 -15.19 -32.77
C GLY A 441 -10.54 -13.99 -31.89
N SER A 442 -11.74 -13.45 -32.03
CA SER A 442 -12.23 -12.28 -31.28
C SER A 442 -12.74 -12.66 -29.90
N ILE A 443 -12.30 -11.92 -28.90
CA ILE A 443 -12.65 -12.09 -27.47
C ILE A 443 -13.15 -10.75 -26.93
N PHE A 444 -14.31 -10.75 -26.28
CA PHE A 444 -14.86 -9.62 -25.56
C PHE A 444 -14.90 -9.95 -24.06
N ASN A 445 -14.37 -9.06 -23.22
CA ASN A 445 -14.47 -9.19 -21.78
C ASN A 445 -15.06 -7.91 -21.18
N LEU A 446 -15.87 -8.10 -20.15
CA LEU A 446 -16.45 -7.04 -19.33
C LEU A 446 -16.25 -7.42 -17.86
N GLY A 447 -15.78 -6.48 -17.07
CA GLY A 447 -15.71 -6.63 -15.62
C GLY A 447 -16.25 -5.38 -14.93
N VAL A 448 -16.97 -5.60 -13.84
CA VAL A 448 -17.47 -4.53 -12.96
C VAL A 448 -17.23 -4.94 -11.52
N ARG A 449 -16.64 -4.06 -10.75
CA ARG A 449 -16.31 -4.23 -9.33
C ARG A 449 -16.94 -3.09 -8.54
N TYR A 450 -17.72 -3.42 -7.52
CA TYR A 450 -18.43 -2.43 -6.70
C TYR A 450 -18.12 -2.60 -5.21
N PHE A 451 -17.65 -1.52 -4.57
CA PHE A 451 -17.21 -1.50 -3.16
C PHE A 451 -18.16 -0.76 -2.21
N GLY A 452 -19.25 -0.19 -2.72
CA GLY A 452 -20.07 0.78 -1.98
C GLY A 452 -20.90 0.22 -0.81
N LEU A 453 -20.98 -1.12 -0.67
CA LEU A 453 -21.78 -1.79 0.37
C LEU A 453 -20.94 -2.37 1.53
N GLY A 454 -19.61 -2.19 1.51
CA GLY A 454 -18.71 -2.88 2.45
C GLY A 454 -18.45 -4.34 2.08
N VAL A 455 -19.20 -4.88 1.13
CA VAL A 455 -18.96 -6.12 0.42
C VAL A 455 -18.53 -5.77 -0.97
N ARG A 456 -17.42 -6.36 -1.43
CA ARG A 456 -17.00 -6.24 -2.83
C ARG A 456 -17.89 -7.15 -3.66
N LEU A 457 -18.56 -6.58 -4.65
CA LEU A 457 -19.35 -7.31 -5.64
C LEU A 457 -18.60 -7.27 -6.97
N ASP A 458 -18.33 -8.43 -7.54
CA ASP A 458 -17.66 -8.54 -8.84
C ASP A 458 -18.62 -9.19 -9.84
N LEU A 459 -18.69 -8.62 -11.03
CA LEU A 459 -19.35 -9.16 -12.21
C LEU A 459 -18.30 -9.32 -13.31
N ASP A 460 -18.19 -10.52 -13.84
CA ASP A 460 -17.33 -10.83 -14.99
C ASP A 460 -18.18 -11.40 -16.12
N ALA A 461 -17.91 -11.01 -17.33
CA ALA A 461 -18.49 -11.61 -18.50
C ALA A 461 -17.46 -11.73 -19.61
N SER A 462 -17.44 -12.86 -20.31
CA SER A 462 -16.61 -13.05 -21.50
C SER A 462 -17.42 -13.68 -22.62
N TYR A 463 -17.10 -13.28 -23.85
CA TYR A 463 -17.72 -13.81 -25.07
C TYR A 463 -16.68 -13.92 -26.18
N GLY A 464 -16.71 -15.07 -26.88
CA GLY A 464 -15.77 -15.33 -27.96
C GLY A 464 -14.54 -16.11 -27.50
N GLY A 465 -13.48 -16.12 -28.27
CA GLY A 465 -12.29 -16.88 -27.98
C GLY A 465 -12.45 -18.36 -28.30
N ASN A 466 -11.88 -19.22 -27.44
CA ASN A 466 -11.83 -20.65 -27.66
C ASN A 466 -13.17 -21.24 -28.03
N GLN A 467 -13.19 -21.93 -29.16
CA GLN A 467 -14.32 -22.76 -29.48
C GLN A 467 -14.45 -23.85 -28.43
N VAL A 468 -15.69 -24.13 -28.02
CA VAL A 468 -15.96 -25.26 -27.14
C VAL A 468 -15.65 -26.54 -27.91
N PHE A 469 -14.59 -27.22 -27.52
CA PHE A 469 -14.23 -28.51 -28.10
C PHE A 469 -14.92 -29.64 -27.35
N TYR A 470 -15.44 -30.59 -28.09
CA TYR A 470 -15.87 -31.85 -27.49
C TYR A 470 -15.02 -33.00 -28.05
N SER A 471 -14.66 -33.93 -27.22
CA SER A 471 -13.90 -35.12 -27.64
C SER A 471 -14.87 -36.21 -28.10
N VAL A 472 -14.77 -36.62 -29.35
CA VAL A 472 -15.46 -37.76 -29.85
C VAL A 472 -14.49 -38.94 -29.86
N GLY A 473 -14.81 -39.95 -29.07
CA GLY A 473 -14.06 -41.21 -29.06
C GLY A 473 -14.58 -42.07 -30.21
N GLN A 474 -13.71 -42.40 -31.18
CA GLN A 474 -13.95 -43.35 -32.20
C GLN A 474 -13.15 -44.62 -31.90
N TYR A 475 -13.82 -45.76 -31.85
CA TYR A 475 -13.11 -47.03 -31.66
C TYR A 475 -12.39 -47.40 -32.96
N ASN A 476 -11.10 -47.56 -32.90
CA ASN A 476 -10.29 -48.03 -34.03
C ASN A 476 -10.16 -49.54 -33.91
N GLU A 477 -10.82 -50.28 -34.79
CA GLU A 477 -10.82 -51.75 -34.83
C GLU A 477 -9.43 -52.33 -35.09
N GLN A 478 -8.58 -51.60 -35.83
CA GLN A 478 -7.23 -52.04 -36.16
C GLN A 478 -6.27 -51.95 -34.97
N THR A 479 -6.43 -50.98 -34.13
CA THR A 479 -5.56 -50.76 -32.95
C THR A 479 -6.20 -51.25 -31.65
N GLY A 480 -7.47 -51.65 -31.66
CA GLY A 480 -8.24 -52.04 -30.46
C GLY A 480 -8.36 -50.92 -29.41
N LYS A 481 -8.17 -49.68 -29.79
CA LYS A 481 -8.15 -48.52 -28.87
C LYS A 481 -9.16 -47.47 -29.29
N TYR A 482 -9.68 -46.73 -28.31
CA TYR A 482 -10.42 -45.52 -28.58
C TYR A 482 -9.47 -44.38 -28.94
N GLU A 483 -9.58 -43.85 -30.13
CA GLU A 483 -8.92 -42.62 -30.54
C GLU A 483 -9.87 -41.45 -30.32
N TYR A 484 -9.40 -40.45 -29.61
CA TYR A 484 -10.20 -39.26 -29.27
C TYR A 484 -9.86 -38.13 -30.26
N GLN A 485 -10.81 -37.73 -31.06
CA GLN A 485 -10.71 -36.57 -31.90
C GLN A 485 -11.42 -35.38 -31.21
N GLN A 486 -10.72 -34.27 -31.07
CA GLN A 486 -11.35 -33.02 -30.68
C GLN A 486 -12.06 -32.39 -31.85
N ARG A 487 -13.34 -32.16 -31.73
CA ARG A 487 -14.15 -31.44 -32.73
C ARG A 487 -14.59 -30.10 -32.15
N PRO A 488 -14.44 -28.98 -32.92
CA PRO A 488 -14.94 -27.69 -32.48
C PRO A 488 -16.48 -27.70 -32.47
N SER A 489 -17.07 -27.12 -31.43
CA SER A 489 -18.50 -26.79 -31.42
C SER A 489 -18.75 -25.58 -32.31
N PRO A 490 -19.88 -25.49 -33.01
CA PRO A 490 -20.27 -24.28 -33.73
C PRO A 490 -20.54 -23.09 -32.80
N ASP A 491 -20.72 -23.36 -31.51
CA ASP A 491 -21.02 -22.32 -30.52
C ASP A 491 -19.75 -21.64 -30.03
N LYS A 492 -19.78 -20.31 -29.99
CA LYS A 492 -18.75 -19.53 -29.35
C LYS A 492 -18.85 -19.70 -27.84
N TYR A 493 -17.71 -19.69 -27.19
CA TYR A 493 -17.64 -19.73 -25.71
C TYR A 493 -18.20 -18.44 -25.11
N TYR A 494 -18.96 -18.55 -24.03
CA TYR A 494 -19.30 -17.42 -23.17
C TYR A 494 -19.34 -17.86 -21.71
N SER A 495 -19.01 -16.94 -20.83
CA SER A 495 -19.13 -17.13 -19.40
C SER A 495 -19.64 -15.87 -18.71
N VAL A 496 -20.33 -16.07 -17.59
CA VAL A 496 -20.78 -15.01 -16.70
C VAL A 496 -20.48 -15.44 -15.27
N GLY A 497 -19.79 -14.59 -14.53
CA GLY A 497 -19.45 -14.77 -13.13
C GLY A 497 -20.04 -13.67 -12.26
N LEU A 498 -20.52 -14.02 -11.09
CA LEU A 498 -20.94 -13.11 -10.03
C LEU A 498 -20.25 -13.55 -8.74
N SER A 499 -19.58 -12.65 -8.06
CA SER A 499 -19.02 -12.95 -6.75
C SER A 499 -19.22 -11.82 -5.75
N ALA A 500 -19.27 -12.21 -4.48
CA ALA A 500 -19.36 -11.32 -3.33
C ALA A 500 -18.25 -11.69 -2.35
N THR A 501 -17.40 -10.71 -2.00
CA THR A 501 -16.32 -10.87 -1.03
C THR A 501 -16.49 -9.88 0.10
N LEU A 502 -16.58 -10.38 1.33
CA LEU A 502 -16.55 -9.58 2.54
C LEU A 502 -15.11 -9.55 3.08
N PRO A 503 -14.34 -8.47 2.83
CA PRO A 503 -13.00 -8.32 3.37
C PRO A 503 -13.09 -7.64 4.74
N LEU A 504 -12.63 -8.31 5.78
CA LEU A 504 -12.54 -7.76 7.13
C LEU A 504 -11.09 -7.50 7.48
N TYR A 505 -10.73 -6.23 7.67
CA TYR A 505 -9.37 -5.80 8.00
C TYR A 505 -9.24 -5.51 9.49
N PHE A 506 -8.24 -6.12 10.12
CA PHE A 506 -7.90 -5.89 11.52
C PHE A 506 -6.42 -5.53 11.61
N GLN A 507 -6.14 -4.29 11.94
CA GLN A 507 -4.77 -3.82 12.11
C GLN A 507 -4.50 -3.58 13.60
N ARG A 508 -3.41 -4.15 14.13
CA ARG A 508 -2.99 -3.93 15.50
C ARG A 508 -1.47 -3.76 15.56
N GLY A 509 -1.04 -2.53 15.85
CA GLY A 509 0.36 -2.19 15.80
C GLY A 509 0.96 -2.48 14.42
N TYR A 510 2.05 -3.24 14.37
CA TYR A 510 2.69 -3.61 13.11
C TYR A 510 2.13 -4.90 12.46
N HIS A 511 1.13 -5.55 13.07
CA HIS A 511 0.39 -6.68 12.50
C HIS A 511 -0.73 -6.22 11.57
N THR A 512 -0.78 -6.79 10.38
CA THR A 512 -1.90 -6.64 9.46
C THR A 512 -2.63 -7.98 9.36
N ARG A 513 -3.90 -7.98 9.74
CA ARG A 513 -4.77 -9.17 9.72
C ARG A 513 -5.91 -8.95 8.76
N GLN A 514 -6.25 -9.98 8.03
CA GLN A 514 -7.38 -9.96 7.12
C GLN A 514 -8.16 -11.26 7.24
N LEU A 515 -9.48 -11.15 7.36
CA LEU A 515 -10.41 -12.25 7.21
C LEU A 515 -11.27 -11.97 5.98
N SER A 516 -11.31 -12.90 5.03
CA SER A 516 -12.14 -12.79 3.83
C SER A 516 -13.15 -13.94 3.75
N VAL A 517 -14.40 -13.59 3.46
CA VAL A 517 -15.46 -14.55 3.15
C VAL A 517 -15.92 -14.28 1.74
N THR A 518 -15.83 -15.27 0.87
CA THR A 518 -16.17 -15.13 -0.55
C THR A 518 -17.27 -16.13 -0.92
N SER A 519 -18.25 -15.69 -1.69
CA SER A 519 -19.21 -16.54 -2.38
C SER A 519 -19.23 -16.16 -3.85
N GLY A 520 -19.19 -17.16 -4.73
CA GLY A 520 -19.18 -16.91 -6.16
C GLY A 520 -20.01 -17.92 -6.93
N TRP A 521 -20.64 -17.44 -7.99
CA TRP A 521 -21.32 -18.26 -8.99
C TRP A 521 -20.73 -17.91 -10.36
N ASN A 522 -20.40 -18.95 -11.13
CA ASN A 522 -19.94 -18.80 -12.49
C ASN A 522 -20.72 -19.77 -13.39
N TYR A 523 -21.14 -19.28 -14.53
CA TYR A 523 -21.75 -20.07 -15.58
C TYR A 523 -20.92 -19.97 -16.85
N SER A 524 -20.73 -21.09 -17.53
CA SER A 524 -20.18 -21.12 -18.89
C SER A 524 -20.96 -22.10 -19.76
N ASN A 525 -21.00 -21.85 -21.07
CA ASN A 525 -21.65 -22.74 -22.03
C ASN A 525 -20.81 -23.97 -22.39
N GLY A 526 -19.79 -24.28 -21.60
CA GLY A 526 -18.95 -25.47 -21.76
C GLY A 526 -19.81 -26.74 -21.80
N MET A 527 -19.37 -27.71 -22.57
CA MET A 527 -20.05 -28.99 -22.69
C MET A 527 -19.52 -29.98 -21.65
N VAL A 528 -20.40 -30.55 -20.86
CA VAL A 528 -20.07 -31.58 -19.88
C VAL A 528 -20.64 -32.92 -20.34
N ALA A 529 -19.80 -33.95 -20.36
CA ALA A 529 -20.26 -35.30 -20.66
C ALA A 529 -21.27 -35.76 -19.58
N ASN A 530 -22.47 -36.12 -19.98
CA ASN A 530 -23.45 -36.72 -19.10
C ASN A 530 -23.20 -38.24 -19.12
N LEU A 531 -22.61 -38.74 -18.01
CA LEU A 531 -22.31 -40.16 -17.86
C LEU A 531 -23.55 -40.87 -17.32
N GLY A 532 -24.04 -41.87 -18.04
CA GLY A 532 -25.02 -42.80 -17.56
C GLY A 532 -24.41 -43.92 -16.72
N LYS A 533 -25.10 -45.05 -16.62
CA LYS A 533 -24.64 -46.19 -15.87
C LYS A 533 -23.30 -46.71 -16.44
N ILE A 534 -22.32 -46.86 -15.54
CA ILE A 534 -21.05 -47.49 -15.88
C ILE A 534 -21.05 -48.88 -15.31
N GLU A 535 -20.90 -49.86 -16.18
CA GLU A 535 -20.84 -51.27 -15.81
C GLU A 535 -19.38 -51.70 -15.74
N TRP A 536 -19.05 -52.42 -14.67
CA TRP A 536 -17.72 -52.94 -14.42
C TRP A 536 -17.70 -54.45 -14.50
N ASN A 537 -16.74 -55.00 -15.16
CA ASN A 537 -16.47 -56.42 -15.15
C ASN A 537 -14.98 -56.64 -14.82
N ALA A 538 -14.70 -57.49 -13.80
CA ALA A 538 -13.37 -57.85 -13.33
C ALA A 538 -12.43 -56.66 -13.08
N GLY A 539 -12.95 -55.55 -12.55
CA GLY A 539 -12.16 -54.32 -12.25
C GLY A 539 -11.87 -53.46 -13.45
N GLN A 540 -12.38 -53.80 -14.62
CA GLN A 540 -12.31 -52.96 -15.83
C GLN A 540 -13.68 -52.42 -16.22
N ILE A 541 -13.70 -51.26 -16.85
CA ILE A 541 -14.92 -50.66 -17.38
C ILE A 541 -15.36 -51.52 -18.56
N SER A 542 -16.44 -52.26 -18.43
CA SER A 542 -17.00 -53.11 -19.47
C SER A 542 -17.97 -52.34 -20.39
N ASN A 543 -18.67 -51.38 -19.85
CA ASN A 543 -19.60 -50.54 -20.64
C ASN A 543 -19.78 -49.17 -20.00
N ILE A 544 -19.72 -48.12 -20.81
CA ILE A 544 -20.06 -46.75 -20.43
C ILE A 544 -21.30 -46.35 -21.22
N GLN A 545 -22.42 -46.32 -20.59
CA GLN A 545 -23.62 -45.77 -21.19
C GLN A 545 -23.52 -44.23 -21.21
N ARG A 546 -23.16 -43.67 -22.33
CA ARG A 546 -23.17 -42.21 -22.52
C ARG A 546 -24.57 -41.74 -22.82
N ILE A 547 -25.12 -40.89 -21.97
CA ILE A 547 -26.47 -40.33 -22.16
C ILE A 547 -26.41 -39.07 -23.00
N GLY A 548 -25.22 -38.64 -23.47
CA GLY A 548 -25.02 -37.45 -24.26
C GLY A 548 -24.20 -36.37 -23.57
N PHE A 549 -24.22 -35.17 -24.17
CA PHE A 549 -23.55 -34.01 -23.59
C PHE A 549 -24.61 -33.04 -23.10
N ARG A 550 -24.41 -32.47 -21.95
CA ARG A 550 -25.20 -31.39 -21.39
C ARG A 550 -24.46 -30.08 -21.56
N LYS A 551 -25.14 -29.08 -22.16
CA LYS A 551 -24.62 -27.71 -22.25
C LYS A 551 -24.77 -27.01 -20.94
N GLY A 552 -23.76 -26.27 -20.58
CA GLY A 552 -23.75 -25.41 -19.41
C GLY A 552 -23.07 -26.03 -18.21
N LEU A 553 -22.07 -25.34 -17.73
CA LEU A 553 -21.31 -25.66 -16.53
C LEU A 553 -21.55 -24.58 -15.47
N HIS A 554 -22.24 -24.96 -14.41
CA HIS A 554 -22.42 -24.12 -13.23
C HIS A 554 -21.34 -24.42 -12.22
N LYS A 555 -20.77 -23.37 -11.63
CA LYS A 555 -19.80 -23.46 -10.55
C LYS A 555 -20.23 -22.52 -9.42
N LEU A 556 -20.64 -23.10 -8.31
CA LEU A 556 -20.86 -22.34 -7.07
C LEU A 556 -19.67 -22.57 -6.15
N SER A 557 -19.16 -21.51 -5.54
CA SER A 557 -17.99 -21.60 -4.66
C SER A 557 -18.18 -20.75 -3.40
N PHE A 558 -17.72 -21.28 -2.28
CA PHE A 558 -17.61 -20.59 -0.99
C PHE A 558 -16.17 -20.65 -0.54
N GLY A 559 -15.64 -19.52 -0.10
CA GLY A 559 -14.25 -19.39 0.34
C GLY A 559 -14.15 -18.68 1.69
N LEU A 560 -13.22 -19.13 2.51
CA LEU A 560 -12.83 -18.49 3.75
C LEU A 560 -11.30 -18.34 3.73
N GLY A 561 -10.81 -17.12 3.94
CA GLY A 561 -9.38 -16.83 4.02
C GLY A 561 -9.06 -16.04 5.27
N TYR A 562 -7.95 -16.36 5.92
CA TYR A 562 -7.42 -15.60 7.04
C TYR A 562 -5.90 -15.42 6.85
N SER A 563 -5.42 -14.21 7.10
CA SER A 563 -3.98 -13.92 7.11
C SER A 563 -3.63 -13.03 8.29
N ASP A 564 -2.44 -13.24 8.84
CA ASP A 564 -1.78 -12.37 9.80
C ASP A 564 -0.32 -12.24 9.40
N GLN A 565 0.16 -11.03 9.19
CA GLN A 565 1.56 -10.79 8.81
C GLN A 565 2.06 -9.47 9.39
N VAL A 566 3.34 -9.45 9.72
CA VAL A 566 4.02 -8.25 10.20
C VAL A 566 4.41 -7.33 9.04
N ARG A 567 4.51 -6.04 9.32
CA ARG A 567 5.01 -5.07 8.34
C ARG A 567 6.47 -5.35 8.00
N MET A 568 6.80 -5.16 6.75
CA MET A 568 8.15 -5.33 6.22
C MET A 568 8.97 -4.05 6.34
N ALA A 569 10.26 -4.19 6.57
CA ALA A 569 11.24 -3.13 6.40
C ALA A 569 11.53 -2.89 4.91
N HIS A 570 12.27 -1.82 4.59
CA HIS A 570 12.62 -1.50 3.20
C HIS A 570 13.44 -2.61 2.52
N ARG A 571 14.35 -3.24 3.26
CA ARG A 571 15.19 -4.34 2.75
C ARG A 571 14.51 -5.70 2.78
N ASP A 572 13.41 -5.86 3.51
CA ASP A 572 12.66 -7.11 3.53
C ASP A 572 11.96 -7.32 2.17
N PHE A 573 11.92 -8.54 1.70
CA PHE A 573 11.20 -8.97 0.49
C PHE A 573 10.09 -9.96 0.81
N ALA A 574 10.05 -10.44 2.04
CA ALA A 574 8.99 -11.26 2.62
C ALA A 574 8.76 -10.84 4.07
N PRO A 575 7.55 -11.01 4.61
CA PRO A 575 7.31 -10.77 6.03
C PRO A 575 8.27 -11.63 6.89
N ARG A 576 8.86 -11.05 7.92
CA ARG A 576 9.68 -11.80 8.88
C ARG A 576 8.88 -12.84 9.63
N TRP A 577 7.60 -12.57 9.82
CA TRP A 577 6.64 -13.49 10.39
C TRP A 577 5.28 -13.24 9.77
N GLY A 578 4.60 -14.32 9.42
CA GLY A 578 3.25 -14.23 8.90
C GLY A 578 2.73 -15.58 8.44
N TYR A 579 1.42 -15.70 8.39
CA TYR A 579 0.76 -16.88 7.82
C TYR A 579 -0.54 -16.49 7.11
N MET A 580 -0.93 -17.35 6.19
CA MET A 580 -2.18 -17.28 5.45
C MET A 580 -2.80 -18.66 5.40
N LEU A 581 -4.07 -18.75 5.73
CA LEU A 581 -4.88 -19.97 5.65
C LEU A 581 -6.08 -19.70 4.76
N SER A 582 -6.40 -20.59 3.85
CA SER A 582 -7.63 -20.50 3.07
C SER A 582 -8.25 -21.85 2.83
N THR A 583 -9.58 -21.87 2.77
CA THR A 583 -10.37 -23.03 2.38
C THR A 583 -11.39 -22.60 1.33
N ALA A 584 -11.69 -23.50 0.41
CA ALA A 584 -12.73 -23.30 -0.58
C ALA A 584 -13.55 -24.58 -0.77
N TYR A 585 -14.85 -24.41 -0.87
CA TYR A 585 -15.81 -25.44 -1.23
C TYR A 585 -16.47 -25.07 -2.53
N THR A 586 -16.43 -25.97 -3.50
CA THR A 586 -16.91 -25.72 -4.87
C THR A 586 -17.78 -26.87 -5.31
N PHE A 587 -18.96 -26.57 -5.85
CA PHE A 587 -19.90 -27.58 -6.33
C PHE A 587 -20.69 -27.12 -7.54
N ASN A 588 -21.35 -28.08 -8.21
CA ASN A 588 -22.24 -27.80 -9.33
C ASN A 588 -23.70 -28.03 -8.91
N PRO A 589 -24.51 -26.96 -8.73
CA PRO A 589 -25.89 -27.10 -8.24
C PRO A 589 -26.84 -27.69 -9.30
N ALA A 590 -26.45 -27.69 -10.59
CA ALA A 590 -27.28 -28.17 -11.68
C ALA A 590 -27.01 -29.63 -12.09
N ASN A 591 -25.98 -30.27 -11.53
CA ASN A 591 -25.60 -31.62 -11.90
C ASN A 591 -25.13 -32.41 -10.68
N THR A 592 -26.00 -33.30 -10.19
CA THR A 592 -25.78 -34.16 -9.01
C THR A 592 -24.70 -35.22 -9.23
N HIS A 593 -24.35 -35.56 -10.46
CA HIS A 593 -23.23 -36.44 -10.76
C HIS A 593 -21.87 -35.77 -10.61
N PHE A 594 -21.87 -34.43 -10.58
CA PHE A 594 -20.64 -33.64 -10.34
C PHE A 594 -20.23 -33.81 -8.88
N SER A 595 -18.99 -34.21 -8.65
CA SER A 595 -18.44 -34.28 -7.28
C SER A 595 -18.03 -32.89 -6.83
N ASP A 596 -18.37 -32.55 -5.61
CA ASP A 596 -17.93 -31.32 -4.95
C ASP A 596 -16.44 -31.39 -4.66
N LEU A 597 -15.80 -30.23 -4.60
CA LEU A 597 -14.39 -30.11 -4.27
C LEU A 597 -14.23 -29.28 -3.00
N ILE A 598 -13.57 -29.82 -2.00
CA ILE A 598 -13.04 -29.05 -0.88
C ILE A 598 -11.53 -28.93 -1.00
N SER A 599 -11.01 -27.73 -0.77
CA SER A 599 -9.58 -27.45 -0.81
C SER A 599 -9.15 -26.60 0.37
N PHE A 600 -7.95 -26.88 0.87
CA PHE A 600 -7.28 -26.13 1.93
C PHE A 600 -5.91 -25.71 1.42
N TYR A 601 -5.52 -24.49 1.79
CA TYR A 601 -4.19 -23.96 1.50
C TYR A 601 -3.68 -23.20 2.71
N GLY A 602 -2.46 -23.48 3.10
CA GLY A 602 -1.74 -22.76 4.15
C GLY A 602 -0.36 -22.33 3.67
N GLN A 603 0.08 -21.17 4.09
CA GLN A 603 1.41 -20.64 3.84
C GLN A 603 1.88 -19.91 5.10
N ALA A 604 3.14 -20.07 5.45
CA ALA A 604 3.78 -19.34 6.54
C ALA A 604 5.13 -18.79 6.12
N TYR A 605 5.46 -17.66 6.69
CA TYR A 605 6.78 -17.05 6.65
C TYR A 605 7.38 -17.06 8.04
N LEU A 606 8.59 -17.54 8.15
CA LEU A 606 9.36 -17.60 9.39
C LEU A 606 10.68 -16.85 9.19
N PRO A 607 11.25 -16.24 10.24
CA PRO A 607 12.57 -15.62 10.14
C PRO A 607 13.63 -16.66 9.80
N GLY A 608 14.56 -16.29 8.93
CA GLY A 608 15.73 -17.12 8.62
C GLY A 608 16.87 -16.94 9.64
N PHE A 609 18.01 -17.56 9.35
CA PHE A 609 19.19 -17.55 10.23
C PHE A 609 19.94 -16.22 10.26
N ALA A 610 19.73 -15.36 9.29
CA ALA A 610 20.35 -14.04 9.21
C ALA A 610 19.31 -12.93 8.94
N ALA A 611 19.73 -11.67 9.10
CA ALA A 611 18.88 -10.53 8.78
C ALA A 611 18.35 -10.59 7.35
N HIS A 612 17.08 -10.29 7.17
CA HIS A 612 16.35 -10.32 5.90
C HIS A 612 16.23 -11.68 5.22
N ASN A 613 16.71 -12.77 5.85
CA ASN A 613 16.42 -14.11 5.37
C ASN A 613 15.02 -14.53 5.80
N SER A 614 14.37 -15.36 4.98
CA SER A 614 13.02 -15.85 5.25
C SER A 614 12.90 -17.32 4.87
N LEU A 615 12.26 -18.11 5.71
CA LEU A 615 11.81 -19.45 5.37
C LEU A 615 10.32 -19.37 5.03
N LYS A 616 9.98 -19.66 3.80
CA LYS A 616 8.61 -19.77 3.33
C LYS A 616 8.24 -21.25 3.27
N VAL A 617 7.17 -21.64 3.95
CA VAL A 617 6.59 -22.99 3.85
C VAL A 617 5.14 -22.87 3.39
N ALA A 618 4.69 -23.81 2.56
CA ALA A 618 3.33 -23.86 2.08
C ALA A 618 2.84 -25.30 1.98
N ALA A 619 1.53 -25.48 2.18
CA ALA A 619 0.88 -26.78 2.06
C ALA A 619 -0.50 -26.61 1.40
N THR A 620 -0.92 -27.60 0.63
CA THR A 620 -2.27 -27.68 0.09
C THR A 620 -2.82 -29.08 0.21
N TYR A 621 -4.12 -29.15 0.43
CA TYR A 621 -4.87 -30.41 0.40
C TYR A 621 -6.18 -30.17 -0.34
N GLN A 622 -6.53 -31.09 -1.24
CA GLN A 622 -7.85 -31.11 -1.88
C GLN A 622 -8.43 -32.51 -1.98
N THR A 623 -9.72 -32.62 -1.93
CA THR A 623 -10.43 -33.89 -2.11
C THR A 623 -11.82 -33.65 -2.70
N SER A 624 -12.32 -34.65 -3.45
CA SER A 624 -13.68 -34.67 -3.98
C SER A 624 -14.64 -35.33 -2.99
N ILE A 625 -15.82 -34.74 -2.84
CA ILE A 625 -16.88 -35.21 -1.93
C ILE A 625 -18.14 -35.45 -2.77
N GLY A 626 -18.91 -36.47 -2.44
CA GLY A 626 -20.19 -36.76 -3.11
C GLY A 626 -20.03 -37.06 -4.61
N GLY A 627 -21.12 -36.90 -5.34
CA GLY A 627 -21.16 -37.08 -6.78
C GLY A 627 -20.90 -38.51 -7.24
N TYR A 628 -20.68 -38.64 -8.56
CA TYR A 628 -20.31 -39.91 -9.16
C TYR A 628 -18.80 -40.16 -9.03
N LYS A 629 -18.45 -41.31 -8.50
CA LYS A 629 -17.06 -41.77 -8.38
C LYS A 629 -16.90 -43.17 -8.98
N PHE A 630 -15.80 -43.39 -9.64
CA PHE A 630 -15.39 -44.75 -9.98
C PHE A 630 -15.13 -45.58 -8.70
N PRO A 631 -15.16 -46.91 -8.77
CA PRO A 631 -14.80 -47.77 -7.63
C PRO A 631 -13.41 -47.46 -7.07
N SER A 632 -12.53 -46.94 -7.89
CA SER A 632 -11.22 -46.40 -7.50
C SER A 632 -11.29 -45.13 -6.61
N GLY A 633 -12.47 -44.50 -6.44
CA GLY A 633 -12.64 -43.22 -5.76
C GLY A 633 -12.33 -42.00 -6.64
N TYR A 634 -11.97 -42.19 -7.90
CA TYR A 634 -11.76 -41.07 -8.84
C TYR A 634 -13.11 -40.47 -9.25
N ALA A 635 -13.23 -39.16 -9.20
CA ALA A 635 -14.38 -38.40 -9.65
C ALA A 635 -14.12 -37.77 -11.03
N PRO A 636 -14.63 -38.37 -12.13
CA PRO A 636 -14.38 -37.87 -13.48
C PRO A 636 -15.00 -36.50 -13.77
N LEU A 637 -16.10 -36.20 -13.06
CA LEU A 637 -16.75 -34.90 -13.09
C LEU A 637 -16.51 -34.19 -11.76
N SER A 638 -15.53 -33.31 -11.71
CA SER A 638 -15.21 -32.52 -10.54
C SER A 638 -14.40 -31.29 -10.95
N TYR A 639 -14.48 -30.26 -10.14
CA TYR A 639 -13.55 -29.12 -10.22
C TYR A 639 -12.17 -29.53 -9.69
N ARG A 640 -11.15 -28.80 -10.07
CA ARG A 640 -9.78 -28.95 -9.57
C ARG A 640 -9.26 -27.63 -9.08
N SER A 641 -8.54 -27.67 -7.98
CA SER A 641 -7.80 -26.53 -7.45
C SER A 641 -6.34 -26.93 -7.34
N THR A 642 -5.59 -26.83 -8.43
CA THR A 642 -4.17 -27.22 -8.50
C THR A 642 -3.29 -26.10 -7.98
N ARG A 643 -3.44 -25.76 -6.70
CA ARG A 643 -2.49 -24.86 -6.02
C ARG A 643 -1.24 -25.67 -5.65
N LEU A 644 -0.09 -24.99 -5.67
CA LEU A 644 1.19 -25.57 -5.22
C LEU A 644 1.62 -26.80 -6.03
N ILE A 645 1.68 -26.67 -7.35
CA ILE A 645 2.23 -27.70 -8.24
C ILE A 645 3.75 -27.72 -8.07
N PRO A 646 4.39 -28.90 -7.82
CA PRO A 646 5.84 -28.98 -7.77
C PRO A 646 6.49 -28.46 -9.06
N ARG A 647 7.55 -27.67 -8.90
CA ARG A 647 8.24 -27.02 -10.02
C ARG A 647 8.81 -28.06 -10.98
N GLY A 648 8.62 -27.87 -12.28
CA GLY A 648 8.93 -28.85 -13.32
C GLY A 648 7.80 -29.80 -13.68
N TYR A 649 6.63 -29.67 -13.03
CA TYR A 649 5.40 -30.37 -13.37
C TYR A 649 4.30 -29.38 -13.76
N THR A 650 3.30 -29.88 -14.45
CA THR A 650 2.14 -29.11 -14.91
C THR A 650 0.84 -29.65 -14.29
N SER A 651 -0.25 -28.89 -14.39
CA SER A 651 -1.58 -29.35 -13.94
C SER A 651 -2.06 -30.60 -14.68
N SER A 652 -1.56 -30.85 -15.89
CA SER A 652 -1.88 -32.06 -16.67
C SER A 652 -1.20 -33.31 -16.12
N ASP A 653 -0.10 -33.19 -15.38
CA ASP A 653 0.58 -34.32 -14.74
C ASP A 653 -0.18 -34.81 -13.50
N ILE A 654 -1.12 -34.01 -12.99
CA ILE A 654 -1.89 -34.27 -11.78
C ILE A 654 -3.36 -34.50 -12.16
N ILE A 655 -3.72 -35.75 -12.41
CA ILE A 655 -5.05 -36.12 -12.90
C ILE A 655 -6.06 -36.28 -11.74
N SER A 656 -5.60 -36.41 -10.53
CA SER A 656 -6.40 -36.78 -9.35
C SER A 656 -7.14 -35.60 -8.71
N ASN A 657 -8.30 -35.89 -8.15
CA ASN A 657 -9.05 -34.97 -7.29
C ASN A 657 -8.58 -35.00 -5.82
N ASN A 658 -7.82 -36.04 -5.43
CA ASN A 658 -7.19 -36.18 -4.11
C ASN A 658 -5.71 -35.81 -4.25
N TYR A 659 -5.36 -34.64 -3.77
CA TYR A 659 -4.06 -34.05 -3.95
C TYR A 659 -3.57 -33.39 -2.68
N THR A 660 -2.34 -33.67 -2.30
CA THR A 660 -1.65 -33.03 -1.18
C THR A 660 -0.27 -32.60 -1.66
N ALA A 661 0.11 -31.36 -1.38
CA ALA A 661 1.45 -30.88 -1.70
C ALA A 661 2.03 -30.02 -0.59
N PHE A 662 3.35 -29.99 -0.53
CA PHE A 662 4.17 -29.19 0.37
C PHE A 662 5.26 -28.49 -0.42
N SER A 663 5.61 -27.27 -0.01
CA SER A 663 6.74 -26.51 -0.54
C SER A 663 7.48 -25.86 0.62
N ALA A 664 8.81 -25.83 0.53
CA ALA A 664 9.65 -25.10 1.44
C ALA A 664 10.75 -24.37 0.65
N ASP A 665 10.84 -23.06 0.86
CA ASP A 665 11.81 -22.20 0.19
C ASP A 665 12.57 -21.39 1.24
N TYR A 666 13.88 -21.55 1.31
CA TYR A 666 14.74 -20.65 2.06
C TYR A 666 15.21 -19.53 1.13
N GLN A 667 14.90 -18.31 1.52
CA GLN A 667 15.11 -17.12 0.72
C GLN A 667 16.12 -16.21 1.41
N LEU A 668 17.12 -15.76 0.67
CA LEU A 668 18.17 -14.87 1.18
C LEU A 668 18.52 -13.76 0.21
N PRO A 669 18.76 -12.54 0.70
CA PRO A 669 19.31 -11.48 -0.12
C PRO A 669 20.79 -11.73 -0.36
N VAL A 670 21.23 -11.59 -1.61
CA VAL A 670 22.64 -11.74 -1.99
C VAL A 670 23.32 -10.37 -2.06
N TRP A 671 22.61 -9.39 -2.63
CA TRP A 671 23.18 -8.09 -2.86
C TRP A 671 22.10 -7.01 -2.99
N TYR A 672 22.40 -5.80 -2.51
CA TYR A 672 21.61 -4.57 -2.67
C TYR A 672 22.41 -3.57 -3.52
N PRO A 673 22.33 -3.65 -4.87
CA PRO A 673 23.05 -2.75 -5.74
C PRO A 673 22.65 -1.28 -5.54
N GLU A 674 21.35 -1.04 -5.31
CA GLU A 674 20.72 0.29 -5.18
C GLU A 674 21.23 1.28 -6.25
N GLY A 675 21.38 0.77 -7.49
CA GLY A 675 21.95 1.50 -8.62
C GLY A 675 21.19 1.23 -9.90
N GLY A 676 21.34 2.10 -10.87
CA GLY A 676 20.58 2.03 -12.11
C GLY A 676 21.39 2.26 -13.38
N ILE A 677 20.85 1.79 -14.51
CA ILE A 677 21.32 2.04 -15.85
C ILE A 677 20.46 3.17 -16.45
N GLY A 678 20.88 4.39 -16.26
CA GLY A 678 20.17 5.59 -16.73
C GLY A 678 18.72 5.64 -16.23
N SER A 679 17.79 5.91 -17.16
CA SER A 679 16.35 5.95 -16.86
C SER A 679 15.61 4.65 -17.16
N VAL A 680 16.33 3.61 -17.57
CA VAL A 680 15.73 2.37 -18.09
C VAL A 680 15.52 1.37 -16.99
N LEU A 681 16.48 1.17 -16.11
CA LEU A 681 16.46 0.10 -15.14
C LEU A 681 17.14 0.51 -13.83
N TYR A 682 16.50 0.23 -12.71
CA TYR A 682 17.07 0.36 -11.37
C TYR A 682 17.04 -1.00 -10.69
N PHE A 683 18.20 -1.47 -10.22
CA PHE A 683 18.35 -2.70 -9.47
C PHE A 683 18.23 -2.42 -7.98
N LYS A 684 17.15 -2.87 -7.39
CA LYS A 684 16.89 -2.71 -5.97
C LYS A 684 17.63 -3.75 -5.15
N ARG A 685 17.53 -5.03 -5.53
CA ARG A 685 18.21 -6.15 -4.86
C ARG A 685 18.26 -7.39 -5.74
N ILE A 686 19.20 -8.25 -5.41
CA ILE A 686 19.33 -9.61 -5.95
C ILE A 686 19.19 -10.58 -4.79
N ARG A 687 18.36 -11.60 -4.95
CA ARG A 687 18.10 -12.61 -3.93
C ARG A 687 18.15 -14.02 -4.53
N LEU A 688 18.49 -14.98 -3.69
CA LEU A 688 18.53 -16.40 -4.00
C LEU A 688 17.43 -17.10 -3.19
N ASN A 689 16.69 -17.98 -3.84
CA ASN A 689 15.81 -18.92 -3.18
C ASN A 689 16.35 -20.33 -3.41
N VAL A 690 16.39 -21.14 -2.36
CA VAL A 690 16.71 -22.55 -2.44
C VAL A 690 15.56 -23.32 -1.81
N GLY A 691 15.03 -24.30 -2.53
CA GLY A 691 13.84 -24.96 -2.02
C GLY A 691 13.52 -26.27 -2.69
N GLY A 692 12.43 -26.87 -2.21
CA GLY A 692 11.91 -28.11 -2.71
C GLY A 692 10.40 -28.20 -2.56
N ASP A 693 9.83 -28.98 -3.45
CA ASP A 693 8.40 -29.26 -3.50
C ASP A 693 8.19 -30.77 -3.43
N TYR A 694 7.10 -31.15 -2.81
CA TYR A 694 6.64 -32.54 -2.74
C TYR A 694 5.14 -32.57 -2.94
N ALA A 695 4.66 -33.52 -3.74
CA ALA A 695 3.23 -33.78 -3.85
C ALA A 695 2.93 -35.28 -3.93
N GLN A 696 1.76 -35.63 -3.42
CA GLN A 696 1.21 -36.98 -3.55
C GLN A 696 -0.25 -36.89 -3.97
N PHE A 697 -0.63 -37.82 -4.83
CA PHE A 697 -1.99 -37.94 -5.33
C PHE A 697 -2.32 -39.38 -5.71
N ARG A 698 -3.62 -39.67 -5.78
CA ARG A 698 -4.08 -40.98 -6.26
C ARG A 698 -4.14 -40.93 -7.77
N ASP A 699 -3.41 -41.80 -8.42
CA ASP A 699 -3.41 -41.98 -9.88
C ASP A 699 -4.18 -43.25 -10.24
N VAL A 700 -4.98 -43.16 -11.32
CA VAL A 700 -5.78 -44.27 -11.81
C VAL A 700 -5.04 -44.93 -12.97
N GLY A 701 -4.25 -45.92 -12.68
CA GLY A 701 -3.57 -46.75 -13.68
C GLY A 701 -4.36 -47.99 -14.10
N ARG A 702 -3.90 -48.71 -15.13
CA ARG A 702 -4.48 -49.96 -15.61
C ARG A 702 -4.61 -51.10 -14.57
N GLY A 703 -3.83 -51.02 -13.48
CA GLY A 703 -3.81 -51.99 -12.39
C GLY A 703 -4.57 -51.61 -11.12
N GLY A 704 -5.36 -50.54 -11.16
CA GLY A 704 -6.06 -50.03 -9.99
C GLY A 704 -5.55 -48.68 -9.51
N MET A 705 -5.93 -48.28 -8.30
CA MET A 705 -5.55 -46.99 -7.74
C MET A 705 -4.20 -47.09 -7.05
N THR A 706 -3.22 -46.32 -7.47
CA THR A 706 -1.90 -46.23 -6.85
C THR A 706 -1.61 -44.82 -6.37
N TRP A 707 -0.84 -44.71 -5.28
CA TRP A 707 -0.32 -43.44 -4.84
C TRP A 707 0.89 -43.02 -5.69
N ARG A 708 0.77 -41.93 -6.42
CA ARG A 708 1.89 -41.31 -7.13
C ARG A 708 2.48 -40.21 -6.27
N ARG A 709 3.80 -40.17 -6.22
CA ARG A 709 4.60 -39.19 -5.49
C ARG A 709 5.49 -38.48 -6.48
N ILE A 710 5.52 -37.18 -6.41
CA ILE A 710 6.38 -36.33 -7.24
C ILE A 710 7.06 -35.31 -6.33
N TRP A 711 8.27 -34.94 -6.67
CA TRP A 711 9.03 -33.94 -5.94
C TRP A 711 9.97 -33.20 -6.88
N SER A 712 10.43 -32.03 -6.47
CA SER A 712 11.48 -31.28 -7.14
C SER A 712 12.32 -30.52 -6.12
N VAL A 713 13.60 -30.35 -6.43
CA VAL A 713 14.54 -29.53 -5.65
C VAL A 713 15.32 -28.61 -6.57
N GLY A 714 15.66 -27.42 -6.10
CA GLY A 714 16.38 -26.47 -6.93
C GLY A 714 16.43 -25.08 -6.31
N GLY A 715 16.56 -24.08 -7.16
CA GLY A 715 16.63 -22.70 -6.71
C GLY A 715 16.26 -21.68 -7.78
N ASP A 716 16.05 -20.46 -7.31
CA ASP A 716 15.75 -19.30 -8.13
C ASP A 716 16.76 -18.20 -7.86
N ILE A 717 17.22 -17.53 -8.90
CA ILE A 717 17.84 -16.20 -8.80
C ILE A 717 16.78 -15.17 -9.15
N VAL A 718 16.54 -14.21 -8.25
CA VAL A 718 15.50 -13.21 -8.40
C VAL A 718 16.12 -11.82 -8.36
N PHE A 719 15.83 -11.05 -9.38
CA PHE A 719 16.20 -9.65 -9.52
C PHE A 719 14.97 -8.78 -9.25
N ASP A 720 14.99 -8.00 -8.18
CA ASP A 720 13.96 -7.02 -7.90
C ASP A 720 14.39 -5.68 -8.53
N ILE A 721 13.63 -5.24 -9.51
CA ILE A 721 13.97 -4.10 -10.38
C ILE A 721 12.81 -3.11 -10.49
N ASN A 722 13.14 -1.84 -10.74
CA ASN A 722 12.18 -0.84 -11.16
C ASN A 722 12.53 -0.42 -12.59
N ALA A 723 11.63 -0.67 -13.53
CA ALA A 723 11.81 -0.32 -14.94
C ALA A 723 11.23 1.06 -15.23
N PHE A 724 11.83 1.79 -16.18
CA PHE A 724 11.31 3.04 -16.74
C PHE A 724 10.93 4.11 -15.70
N ARG A 725 11.71 4.25 -14.63
CA ARG A 725 11.47 5.20 -13.51
C ARG A 725 10.13 4.96 -12.77
N GLN A 726 9.68 3.74 -12.72
CA GLN A 726 8.54 3.40 -11.87
C GLN A 726 8.80 3.78 -10.41
N PRO A 727 7.78 4.17 -9.64
CA PRO A 727 7.95 4.50 -8.23
C PRO A 727 8.51 3.31 -7.43
N ALA A 728 9.20 3.59 -6.34
CA ALA A 728 9.86 2.57 -5.51
C ALA A 728 8.90 1.50 -4.98
N SER A 729 7.60 1.83 -4.87
CA SER A 729 6.54 0.88 -4.52
C SER A 729 6.20 -0.13 -5.62
N ALA A 730 6.51 0.20 -6.88
CA ALA A 730 6.19 -0.60 -8.05
C ALA A 730 7.42 -1.43 -8.49
N THR A 731 7.87 -2.35 -7.64
CA THR A 731 9.01 -3.22 -7.92
C THR A 731 8.59 -4.40 -8.78
N SER A 732 9.16 -4.53 -9.96
CA SER A 732 9.06 -5.72 -10.81
C SER A 732 10.07 -6.77 -10.40
N THR A 733 9.77 -8.04 -10.64
CA THR A 733 10.71 -9.13 -10.38
C THR A 733 11.06 -9.87 -11.67
N PHE A 734 12.33 -10.10 -11.90
CA PHE A 734 12.79 -11.03 -12.92
C PHE A 734 13.37 -12.25 -12.21
N LYS A 735 12.83 -13.44 -12.49
CA LYS A 735 13.19 -14.69 -11.81
C LYS A 735 13.67 -15.72 -12.81
N LEU A 736 14.85 -16.28 -12.53
CA LEU A 736 15.39 -17.45 -13.23
C LEU A 736 15.35 -18.64 -12.28
N SER A 737 14.70 -19.70 -12.71
CA SER A 737 14.47 -20.91 -11.92
C SER A 737 15.16 -22.11 -12.55
N VAL A 738 15.81 -22.92 -11.72
CA VAL A 738 16.42 -24.21 -12.12
C VAL A 738 16.07 -25.25 -11.09
N TYR A 739 15.33 -26.29 -11.51
CA TYR A 739 14.87 -27.37 -10.65
C TYR A 739 15.10 -28.73 -11.26
N ARG A 740 15.37 -29.71 -10.41
CA ARG A 740 15.46 -31.13 -10.78
C ARG A 740 14.21 -31.86 -10.28
N PRO A 741 13.27 -32.21 -11.15
CA PRO A 741 12.11 -33.03 -10.80
C PRO A 741 12.49 -34.53 -10.69
N ALA A 742 11.63 -35.30 -9.97
CA ALA A 742 11.86 -36.73 -9.73
C ALA A 742 11.87 -37.59 -10.99
N ASN A 743 11.20 -37.14 -12.07
CA ASN A 743 11.17 -37.86 -13.37
C ASN A 743 12.47 -37.70 -14.17
N GLY A 744 13.48 -37.04 -13.62
CA GLY A 744 14.77 -36.79 -14.25
C GLY A 744 14.78 -35.54 -15.13
N GLY A 745 16.00 -35.20 -15.58
CA GLY A 745 16.21 -33.98 -16.35
C GLY A 745 16.35 -32.73 -15.47
N VAL A 746 16.53 -31.60 -16.11
CA VAL A 746 16.59 -30.28 -15.48
C VAL A 746 15.50 -29.44 -16.10
N TRP A 747 14.64 -28.90 -15.24
CA TRP A 747 13.64 -27.91 -15.63
C TRP A 747 14.18 -26.51 -15.35
N TRP A 748 14.01 -25.63 -16.31
CA TRP A 748 14.34 -24.22 -16.13
C TRP A 748 13.20 -23.33 -16.62
N ALA A 749 13.06 -22.18 -16.01
CA ALA A 749 12.08 -21.18 -16.40
C ALA A 749 12.59 -19.77 -16.13
N ALA A 750 12.17 -18.85 -16.97
CA ALA A 750 12.29 -17.42 -16.73
C ALA A 750 10.89 -16.83 -16.54
N ALA A 751 10.72 -16.02 -15.52
CA ALA A 751 9.44 -15.37 -15.23
C ALA A 751 9.65 -13.90 -14.91
N VAL A 752 8.70 -13.06 -15.32
CA VAL A 752 8.64 -11.64 -14.98
C VAL A 752 7.38 -11.41 -14.14
N GLY A 753 7.56 -10.93 -12.92
CA GLY A 753 6.48 -10.44 -12.08
C GLY A 753 6.40 -8.91 -12.19
N LEU A 754 5.24 -8.40 -12.58
CA LEU A 754 4.99 -6.96 -12.64
C LEU A 754 4.31 -6.49 -11.35
N PRO A 755 4.58 -5.26 -10.90
CA PRO A 755 3.92 -4.71 -9.73
C PRO A 755 2.54 -4.19 -10.11
N PHE A 756 1.53 -4.66 -9.48
CA PHE A 756 0.15 -4.17 -9.58
C PHE A 756 -0.45 -3.92 -8.20
#